data_3d41d745a060ab6f7f45d593314e5151
#
_entry.id   3d41d745a060ab6f7f45d593314e5151
#
_cell.length_a   1.000
_cell.length_b   1.000
_cell.length_c   1.000
_cell.angle_alpha   90.00
_cell.angle_beta   90.00
_cell.angle_gamma   90.00
#
_symmetry.space_group_name_H-M   'P 1'
#
loop_
_entity.id
_entity.type
_entity.pdbx_description
1 polymer ?
#
loop_
_entity_poly.entity_id
_entity_poly.type
_entity_poly.pdbx_seq_one_letter_code
_entity_poly.pdbx_strand_id
1 'polypeptide(L)'
;MLQEIIELQNSAVEKLVALTRENSKKSYTFRAPTGSGKTYMMADYMNRLLHINPNVVFLVSSLSKSDLAKQNYDKFCEYRDNNAFANLNPYLINSDIAGEERLYIPADYNVYLLPRDLYKKDSRLMAGPMLNFLHDLKWIGGKIIIWIKDECHIATSNLDAIADMYFELTVNFSATPNLGRGQHPDVEITDAEAEQCKLIKTVVQGEDDDAVEDALKKFEEIKTQYRNLLDVNPCLIIQISNKQKADEELNNEILPALNGHPDLKWMLIVNNPKECDTNDVFKAKKLPVSLWKNYARGNLSNIDVIIFKLVISEGWDIPRACMLYQARNSRSKQLDEQVMGRVRRNPRLLDYETLSDEGKKLATMAWVWGVVDNDTRKAYAVKLYDDQKDSTDEVKIKTTVIKPLSEDTSFNINQFLDDRTPKITHKSIFELNRKLQVSDYSVKTMIYDYADGYSKWFHAAEYVDDIIKESNQFRCDYSKSMELGPEETFSSDSYYYDTGKYVRINNWVWKRKDGNLKFSFDSDAERDWAEFLKDISSEGFKKIKTGKKKINPNAGTVNLWGEIATDTIVDEKELYLWGKNYVPDSSIKFEYYLGALHSSYPDFIMKDAKGRIHIFEVKSVNQSANFNIDNNIYVAKVAELKKSYRQASILTGQYFYLPIQVGNDWQITQFANGIESTLTSSQFEDFINE
;
A
#
# COMPACT_ATOMS: atom_id res chain seq x y z
N MET A 1 -15.66 -28.64 5.09
CA MET A 1 -15.11 -27.50 4.30
C MET A 1 -15.48 -27.74 2.84
N LEU A 2 -15.91 -26.72 2.15
CA LEU A 2 -16.31 -26.82 0.74
C LEU A 2 -15.16 -27.29 -0.14
N GLN A 3 -15.44 -28.16 -1.09
CA GLN A 3 -14.46 -28.69 -2.03
C GLN A 3 -13.81 -27.57 -2.87
N GLU A 4 -14.59 -26.58 -3.27
CA GLU A 4 -14.15 -25.41 -4.03
C GLU A 4 -13.08 -24.59 -3.29
N ILE A 5 -13.16 -24.50 -1.96
CA ILE A 5 -12.15 -23.81 -1.14
C ILE A 5 -10.82 -24.58 -1.19
N ILE A 6 -10.91 -25.90 -1.05
CA ILE A 6 -9.72 -26.76 -1.08
C ILE A 6 -9.05 -26.66 -2.44
N GLU A 7 -9.82 -26.68 -3.52
CA GLU A 7 -9.31 -26.57 -4.90
C GLU A 7 -8.67 -25.19 -5.14
N LEU A 8 -9.31 -24.11 -4.70
CA LEU A 8 -8.78 -22.75 -4.84
C LEU A 8 -7.43 -22.60 -4.11
N GLN A 9 -7.37 -23.01 -2.84
CA GLN A 9 -6.14 -22.92 -2.05
C GLN A 9 -5.04 -23.83 -2.59
N ASN A 10 -5.37 -25.06 -2.98
CA ASN A 10 -4.42 -26.00 -3.57
C ASN A 10 -3.84 -25.48 -4.89
N SER A 11 -4.68 -24.98 -5.78
CA SER A 11 -4.25 -24.41 -7.05
C SER A 11 -3.26 -23.24 -6.87
N ALA A 12 -3.54 -22.35 -5.92
CA ALA A 12 -2.67 -21.24 -5.61
C ALA A 12 -1.30 -21.70 -5.05
N VAL A 13 -1.33 -22.69 -4.13
CA VAL A 13 -0.09 -23.25 -3.57
C VAL A 13 0.71 -24.02 -4.63
N GLU A 14 0.07 -24.80 -5.48
CA GLU A 14 0.71 -25.53 -6.58
C GLU A 14 1.42 -24.58 -7.54
N LYS A 15 0.76 -23.48 -7.89
CA LYS A 15 1.36 -22.43 -8.73
C LYS A 15 2.60 -21.82 -8.07
N LEU A 16 2.54 -21.53 -6.77
CA LEU A 16 3.69 -20.98 -6.03
C LEU A 16 4.85 -21.98 -5.96
N VAL A 17 4.56 -23.26 -5.71
CA VAL A 17 5.57 -24.34 -5.71
C VAL A 17 6.22 -24.48 -7.09
N ALA A 18 5.42 -24.42 -8.16
CA ALA A 18 5.94 -24.49 -9.53
C ALA A 18 6.89 -23.33 -9.83
N LEU A 19 6.48 -22.09 -9.51
CA LEU A 19 7.31 -20.90 -9.69
C LEU A 19 8.62 -20.98 -8.89
N THR A 20 8.54 -21.46 -7.65
CA THR A 20 9.73 -21.66 -6.80
C THR A 20 10.71 -22.68 -7.41
N ARG A 21 10.21 -23.76 -7.99
CA ARG A 21 11.03 -24.77 -8.64
C ARG A 21 11.65 -24.30 -9.95
N GLU A 22 10.93 -23.46 -10.67
CA GLU A 22 11.42 -22.81 -11.89
C GLU A 22 12.58 -21.86 -11.57
N ASN A 23 12.54 -21.21 -10.39
CA ASN A 23 13.56 -20.30 -9.84
C ASN A 23 13.98 -19.20 -10.85
N SER A 24 13.00 -18.68 -11.58
CA SER A 24 13.23 -17.63 -12.59
C SER A 24 13.41 -16.25 -11.98
N LYS A 25 13.04 -16.07 -10.70
CA LYS A 25 13.14 -14.81 -9.97
C LYS A 25 13.68 -15.03 -8.55
N LYS A 26 14.35 -14.02 -7.99
CA LYS A 26 14.81 -14.02 -6.60
C LYS A 26 13.69 -13.72 -5.58
N SER A 27 12.58 -13.20 -6.02
CA SER A 27 11.45 -12.85 -5.14
C SER A 27 10.13 -13.14 -5.84
N TYR A 28 9.21 -13.79 -5.10
CA TYR A 28 7.83 -14.04 -5.52
C TYR A 28 6.87 -13.42 -4.52
N THR A 29 5.72 -12.95 -5.03
CA THR A 29 4.66 -12.36 -4.19
C THR A 29 3.38 -13.18 -4.31
N PHE A 30 2.89 -13.61 -3.15
CA PHE A 30 1.62 -14.32 -2.99
C PHE A 30 0.61 -13.40 -2.30
N ARG A 31 -0.45 -13.05 -3.00
CA ARG A 31 -1.57 -12.28 -2.46
C ARG A 31 -2.77 -13.19 -2.21
N ALA A 32 -3.36 -13.05 -1.03
CA ALA A 32 -4.68 -13.60 -0.74
C ALA A 32 -5.38 -12.73 0.33
N PRO A 33 -6.72 -12.58 0.28
CA PRO A 33 -7.45 -11.72 1.20
C PRO A 33 -7.21 -12.06 2.67
N THR A 34 -7.41 -11.11 3.57
CA THR A 34 -7.38 -11.37 5.00
C THR A 34 -8.52 -12.34 5.37
N GLY A 35 -8.19 -13.40 6.09
CA GLY A 35 -9.15 -14.45 6.45
C GLY A 35 -9.22 -15.63 5.47
N SER A 36 -8.53 -15.57 4.33
CA SER A 36 -8.51 -16.65 3.34
C SER A 36 -7.64 -17.87 3.69
N GLY A 37 -7.05 -17.91 4.88
CA GLY A 37 -6.19 -19.02 5.28
C GLY A 37 -4.73 -18.92 4.83
N LYS A 38 -4.18 -17.72 4.66
CA LYS A 38 -2.76 -17.50 4.26
C LYS A 38 -1.77 -18.35 5.07
N THR A 39 -1.93 -18.42 6.40
CA THR A 39 -1.06 -19.23 7.27
C THR A 39 -1.13 -20.72 6.94
N TYR A 40 -2.30 -21.22 6.58
CA TYR A 40 -2.49 -22.62 6.13
C TYR A 40 -1.80 -22.85 4.79
N MET A 41 -2.01 -21.98 3.80
CA MET A 41 -1.38 -22.07 2.49
C MET A 41 0.15 -21.93 2.58
N MET A 42 0.65 -21.08 3.48
CA MET A 42 2.09 -20.97 3.77
C MET A 42 2.65 -22.28 4.32
N ALA A 43 1.96 -22.91 5.24
CA ALA A 43 2.35 -24.21 5.80
C ALA A 43 2.33 -25.31 4.74
N ASP A 44 1.30 -25.36 3.89
CA ASP A 44 1.20 -26.31 2.79
C ASP A 44 2.32 -26.12 1.76
N TYR A 45 2.61 -24.87 1.40
CA TYR A 45 3.73 -24.53 0.52
C TYR A 45 5.07 -25.05 1.07
N MET A 46 5.35 -24.77 2.33
CA MET A 46 6.58 -25.27 2.98
C MET A 46 6.62 -26.79 3.04
N ASN A 47 5.51 -27.42 3.42
CA ASN A 47 5.42 -28.87 3.53
C ASN A 47 5.66 -29.57 2.19
N ARG A 48 5.11 -29.06 1.10
CA ARG A 48 5.31 -29.60 -0.27
C ARG A 48 6.76 -29.46 -0.72
N LEU A 49 7.41 -28.31 -0.47
CA LEU A 49 8.82 -28.14 -0.82
C LEU A 49 9.75 -29.02 0.00
N LEU A 50 9.48 -29.19 1.31
CA LEU A 50 10.23 -30.11 2.18
C LEU A 50 10.09 -31.57 1.77
N HIS A 51 8.92 -31.95 1.27
CA HIS A 51 8.71 -33.28 0.70
C HIS A 51 9.55 -33.51 -0.58
N ILE A 52 9.68 -32.47 -1.41
CA ILE A 52 10.47 -32.53 -2.66
C ILE A 52 11.97 -32.48 -2.33
N ASN A 53 12.39 -31.63 -1.43
CA ASN A 53 13.81 -31.44 -1.06
C ASN A 53 13.97 -31.20 0.45
N PRO A 54 14.39 -32.22 1.23
CA PRO A 54 14.62 -32.09 2.66
C PRO A 54 15.78 -31.16 3.06
N ASN A 55 16.59 -30.71 2.12
CA ASN A 55 17.66 -29.76 2.39
C ASN A 55 17.19 -28.31 2.42
N VAL A 56 15.93 -28.06 2.09
CA VAL A 56 15.32 -26.72 2.22
C VAL A 56 15.08 -26.39 3.69
N VAL A 57 15.34 -25.14 4.04
CA VAL A 57 15.06 -24.56 5.35
C VAL A 57 14.34 -23.24 5.13
N PHE A 58 13.33 -22.96 5.93
CA PHE A 58 12.56 -21.74 5.86
C PHE A 58 12.88 -20.82 7.03
N LEU A 59 13.15 -19.54 6.72
CA LEU A 59 13.12 -18.46 7.71
C LEU A 59 11.83 -17.67 7.50
N VAL A 60 10.91 -17.74 8.45
CA VAL A 60 9.62 -17.02 8.39
C VAL A 60 9.71 -15.78 9.27
N SER A 61 9.84 -14.61 8.68
CA SER A 61 9.81 -13.34 9.41
C SER A 61 8.38 -12.86 9.56
N SER A 62 7.95 -12.68 10.81
CA SER A 62 6.66 -12.08 11.15
C SER A 62 6.84 -10.62 11.47
N LEU A 63 5.97 -9.78 10.92
CA LEU A 63 6.09 -8.32 11.00
C LEU A 63 5.39 -7.68 12.19
N SER A 64 4.61 -8.44 12.93
CA SER A 64 4.01 -7.96 14.17
C SER A 64 4.85 -8.29 15.39
N LYS A 65 4.52 -7.66 16.52
CA LYS A 65 5.14 -7.97 17.81
C LYS A 65 5.00 -9.46 18.14
N SER A 66 5.81 -9.96 19.03
CA SER A 66 6.04 -11.37 19.42
C SER A 66 4.84 -12.34 19.34
N ASP A 67 3.62 -11.85 19.49
CA ASP A 67 2.41 -12.69 19.53
C ASP A 67 2.06 -13.38 18.19
N LEU A 68 2.32 -12.73 17.02
CA LEU A 68 1.98 -13.34 15.73
C LEU A 68 2.96 -14.45 15.33
N ALA A 69 4.25 -14.26 15.58
CA ALA A 69 5.23 -15.30 15.35
C ALA A 69 4.94 -16.54 16.19
N LYS A 70 4.54 -16.34 17.45
CA LYS A 70 4.09 -17.42 18.33
C LYS A 70 2.81 -18.09 17.83
N GLN A 71 1.82 -17.33 17.36
CA GLN A 71 0.59 -17.89 16.80
C GLN A 71 0.87 -18.75 15.56
N ASN A 72 1.76 -18.32 14.68
CA ASN A 72 2.17 -19.10 13.52
C ASN A 72 2.93 -20.36 13.95
N TYR A 73 3.82 -20.24 14.95
CA TYR A 73 4.51 -21.39 15.53
C TYR A 73 3.54 -22.42 16.09
N ASP A 74 2.61 -22.00 16.93
CA ASP A 74 1.61 -22.87 17.54
C ASP A 74 0.76 -23.59 16.47
N LYS A 75 0.34 -22.87 15.42
CA LYS A 75 -0.40 -23.45 14.28
C LYS A 75 0.45 -24.44 13.48
N PHE A 76 1.70 -24.14 13.21
CA PHE A 76 2.57 -25.06 12.46
C PHE A 76 2.86 -26.34 13.27
N CYS A 77 3.00 -26.23 14.59
CA CYS A 77 3.06 -27.39 15.47
C CYS A 77 1.75 -28.19 15.42
N GLU A 78 0.60 -27.53 15.52
CA GLU A 78 -0.72 -28.18 15.42
C GLU A 78 -0.89 -28.91 14.08
N TYR A 79 -0.52 -28.29 12.95
CA TYR A 79 -0.60 -28.94 11.64
C TYR A 79 0.32 -30.15 11.50
N ARG A 80 1.52 -30.10 12.08
CA ARG A 80 2.44 -31.24 12.15
C ARG A 80 1.84 -32.36 13.00
N ASP A 81 1.41 -32.04 14.21
CA ASP A 81 0.96 -33.01 15.20
C ASP A 81 -0.34 -33.70 14.78
N ASN A 82 -1.18 -33.00 14.03
CA ASN A 82 -2.39 -33.55 13.40
C ASN A 82 -2.13 -34.28 12.07
N ASN A 83 -0.89 -34.45 11.66
CA ASN A 83 -0.48 -35.05 10.38
C ASN A 83 -0.98 -34.32 9.13
N ALA A 84 -1.45 -33.09 9.25
CA ALA A 84 -1.84 -32.28 8.09
C ALA A 84 -0.62 -31.91 7.24
N PHE A 85 0.48 -31.51 7.91
CA PHE A 85 1.76 -31.13 7.28
C PHE A 85 2.94 -31.74 8.04
N ALA A 86 3.14 -33.04 7.89
CA ALA A 86 4.05 -33.85 8.69
C ALA A 86 5.55 -33.51 8.49
N ASN A 87 5.94 -32.86 7.37
CA ASN A 87 7.34 -32.52 7.12
C ASN A 87 7.80 -31.25 7.85
N LEU A 88 6.89 -30.48 8.46
CA LEU A 88 7.24 -29.26 9.18
C LEU A 88 7.88 -29.61 10.53
N ASN A 89 9.02 -29.00 10.82
CA ASN A 89 9.66 -29.01 12.12
C ASN A 89 9.95 -27.58 12.58
N PRO A 90 8.96 -26.86 13.17
CA PRO A 90 9.05 -25.45 13.48
C PRO A 90 9.88 -25.18 14.74
N TYR A 91 10.61 -24.06 14.75
CA TYR A 91 11.32 -23.51 15.88
C TYR A 91 11.04 -22.01 16.01
N LEU A 92 10.61 -21.58 17.19
CA LEU A 92 10.40 -20.15 17.48
C LEU A 92 11.70 -19.56 18.05
N ILE A 93 12.31 -18.63 17.32
CA ILE A 93 13.51 -17.92 17.78
C ILE A 93 13.08 -16.96 18.90
N ASN A 94 13.67 -17.14 20.07
CA ASN A 94 13.37 -16.37 21.29
C ASN A 94 14.55 -15.50 21.71
N SER A 95 14.24 -14.31 22.27
CA SER A 95 15.23 -13.46 22.94
C SER A 95 15.54 -13.86 24.38
N ASP A 96 14.71 -14.72 24.97
CA ASP A 96 14.65 -14.99 26.40
C ASP A 96 15.61 -16.10 26.86
N ILE A 97 16.67 -16.34 26.13
CA ILE A 97 17.82 -17.05 26.72
C ILE A 97 18.53 -16.04 27.61
N ALA A 98 17.81 -15.66 28.68
CA ALA A 98 18.29 -14.76 29.69
C ALA A 98 19.39 -15.43 30.47
N GLY A 99 20.60 -14.93 30.31
CA GLY A 99 21.75 -15.29 31.16
C GLY A 99 22.88 -16.06 30.50
N GLU A 100 22.76 -16.49 29.26
CA GLU A 100 23.87 -17.11 28.54
C GLU A 100 24.58 -16.10 27.62
N GLU A 101 25.87 -16.09 27.64
CA GLU A 101 26.75 -15.19 26.90
C GLU A 101 26.69 -15.39 25.37
N ARG A 102 26.00 -16.42 24.88
CA ARG A 102 25.82 -16.73 23.46
C ARG A 102 24.39 -17.11 23.14
N LEU A 103 23.72 -16.29 22.33
CA LEU A 103 22.48 -16.65 21.64
C LEU A 103 22.79 -17.78 20.66
N TYR A 104 22.31 -19.00 20.96
CA TYR A 104 22.46 -20.15 20.08
C TYR A 104 21.12 -20.51 19.45
N ILE A 105 21.06 -20.58 18.11
CA ILE A 105 19.91 -21.07 17.36
C ILE A 105 20.24 -22.51 16.91
N PRO A 106 19.48 -23.53 17.37
CA PRO A 106 19.74 -24.92 16.98
C PRO A 106 19.48 -25.12 15.48
N ALA A 107 20.30 -25.92 14.81
CA ALA A 107 20.24 -26.17 13.38
C ALA A 107 19.36 -27.37 12.95
N ASP A 108 18.72 -28.04 13.91
CA ASP A 108 17.99 -29.31 13.70
C ASP A 108 16.54 -29.14 13.22
N TYR A 109 16.13 -27.90 12.99
CA TYR A 109 14.77 -27.56 12.54
C TYR A 109 14.79 -27.17 11.06
N ASN A 110 13.60 -27.16 10.44
CA ASN A 110 13.48 -26.78 9.02
C ASN A 110 12.57 -25.57 8.79
N VAL A 111 11.87 -25.08 9.81
CA VAL A 111 11.06 -23.85 9.76
C VAL A 111 11.39 -22.99 10.99
N TYR A 112 12.06 -21.87 10.78
CA TYR A 112 12.44 -20.94 11.82
C TYR A 112 11.55 -19.71 11.79
N LEU A 113 10.85 -19.45 12.89
CA LEU A 113 9.99 -18.26 13.01
C LEU A 113 10.76 -17.16 13.74
N LEU A 114 10.88 -16.01 13.06
CA LEU A 114 11.64 -14.86 13.52
C LEU A 114 10.69 -13.70 13.86
N PRO A 115 10.48 -13.41 15.16
CA PRO A 115 9.69 -12.25 15.59
C PRO A 115 10.35 -10.92 15.19
N ARG A 116 9.54 -9.91 14.86
CA ARG A 116 10.00 -8.58 14.44
C ARG A 116 10.99 -7.93 15.42
N ASP A 117 10.75 -8.08 16.70
CA ASP A 117 11.57 -7.44 17.72
C ASP A 117 13.02 -7.91 17.71
N LEU A 118 13.29 -9.09 17.14
CA LEU A 118 14.61 -9.70 17.10
C LEU A 118 15.46 -9.27 15.89
N TYR A 119 14.88 -8.72 14.84
CA TYR A 119 15.64 -8.23 13.67
C TYR A 119 15.63 -6.70 13.50
N LYS A 120 15.27 -5.96 14.56
CA LYS A 120 15.45 -4.50 14.61
C LYS A 120 16.94 -4.13 14.62
N LYS A 121 17.23 -2.89 14.17
CA LYS A 121 18.59 -2.38 13.96
C LYS A 121 19.55 -2.59 15.16
N ASP A 122 19.04 -2.52 16.39
CA ASP A 122 19.82 -2.60 17.61
C ASP A 122 19.63 -3.95 18.34
N SER A 123 19.11 -4.96 17.66
CA SER A 123 18.90 -6.26 18.29
C SER A 123 20.21 -7.01 18.47
N ARG A 124 20.39 -7.62 19.64
CA ARG A 124 21.57 -8.47 19.93
C ARG A 124 21.69 -9.65 18.97
N LEU A 125 20.58 -10.15 18.45
CA LEU A 125 20.54 -11.25 17.49
C LEU A 125 21.18 -10.85 16.16
N MET A 126 20.87 -9.66 15.64
CA MET A 126 21.41 -9.16 14.38
C MET A 126 22.85 -8.67 14.49
N ALA A 127 23.38 -8.48 15.71
CA ALA A 127 24.77 -8.07 15.94
C ALA A 127 25.81 -9.17 15.66
N GLY A 128 25.39 -10.39 15.27
CA GLY A 128 26.28 -11.49 14.92
C GLY A 128 25.65 -12.88 14.95
N PRO A 129 24.91 -13.27 16.00
CA PRO A 129 24.38 -14.64 16.14
C PRO A 129 23.51 -15.10 14.96
N MET A 130 22.69 -14.21 14.39
CA MET A 130 21.86 -14.53 13.23
C MET A 130 22.72 -14.79 11.98
N LEU A 131 23.74 -13.97 11.75
CA LEU A 131 24.64 -14.14 10.62
C LEU A 131 25.43 -15.44 10.73
N ASN A 132 25.93 -15.77 11.92
CA ASN A 132 26.64 -17.04 12.19
C ASN A 132 25.69 -18.23 11.94
N PHE A 133 24.45 -18.15 12.43
CA PHE A 133 23.44 -19.19 12.21
C PHE A 133 23.13 -19.41 10.71
N LEU A 134 22.90 -18.33 9.96
CA LEU A 134 22.64 -18.42 8.53
C LEU A 134 23.87 -18.93 7.76
N HIS A 135 25.05 -18.51 8.16
CA HIS A 135 26.32 -19.00 7.62
C HIS A 135 26.45 -20.51 7.84
N ASP A 136 26.22 -20.98 9.06
CA ASP A 136 26.35 -22.40 9.42
C ASP A 136 25.31 -23.25 8.65
N LEU A 137 24.09 -22.79 8.53
CA LEU A 137 23.07 -23.48 7.73
C LEU A 137 23.48 -23.58 6.25
N LYS A 138 23.91 -22.48 5.65
CA LYS A 138 24.16 -22.41 4.20
C LYS A 138 25.46 -23.10 3.82
N TRP A 139 26.58 -22.74 4.45
CA TRP A 139 27.92 -23.19 4.00
C TRP A 139 28.44 -24.39 4.73
N ILE A 140 28.09 -24.62 6.00
CA ILE A 140 28.47 -25.81 6.73
C ILE A 140 27.45 -26.93 6.53
N GLY A 141 26.15 -26.61 6.67
CA GLY A 141 25.07 -27.55 6.55
C GLY A 141 24.59 -27.82 5.10
N GLY A 142 25.06 -27.05 4.12
CA GLY A 142 24.64 -27.15 2.72
C GLY A 142 23.14 -26.94 2.51
N LYS A 143 22.48 -26.16 3.37
CA LYS A 143 21.04 -25.94 3.32
C LYS A 143 20.67 -24.85 2.29
N ILE A 144 19.52 -25.05 1.64
CA ILE A 144 18.88 -24.06 0.79
C ILE A 144 17.92 -23.25 1.67
N ILE A 145 18.24 -21.99 1.89
CA ILE A 145 17.44 -21.15 2.80
C ILE A 145 16.46 -20.31 1.97
N ILE A 146 15.17 -20.50 2.23
CA ILE A 146 14.08 -19.70 1.64
C ILE A 146 13.56 -18.76 2.71
N TRP A 147 13.53 -17.46 2.38
CA TRP A 147 12.97 -16.47 3.27
C TRP A 147 11.50 -16.21 2.97
N ILE A 148 10.63 -16.38 3.95
CA ILE A 148 9.21 -16.05 3.86
C ILE A 148 8.95 -14.79 4.68
N LYS A 149 8.40 -13.77 4.02
CA LYS A 149 7.90 -12.54 4.66
C LYS A 149 6.41 -12.66 4.85
N ASP A 150 5.97 -12.83 6.08
CA ASP A 150 4.55 -12.77 6.44
C ASP A 150 4.17 -11.30 6.68
N GLU A 151 3.15 -10.81 5.99
CA GLU A 151 2.76 -9.39 5.93
C GLU A 151 3.87 -8.47 5.36
N CYS A 152 4.31 -8.75 4.15
CA CYS A 152 5.47 -8.12 3.48
C CYS A 152 5.37 -6.61 3.22
N HIS A 153 4.24 -5.97 3.53
CA HIS A 153 4.05 -4.53 3.38
C HIS A 153 4.83 -3.67 4.40
N ILE A 154 5.45 -4.29 5.40
CA ILE A 154 6.27 -3.61 6.41
C ILE A 154 7.76 -3.83 6.10
N ALA A 155 8.56 -2.78 6.24
CA ALA A 155 9.99 -2.81 5.95
C ALA A 155 10.78 -3.79 6.82
N THR A 156 11.65 -4.56 6.18
CA THR A 156 12.56 -5.56 6.79
C THR A 156 14.03 -5.25 6.51
N SER A 157 14.39 -3.97 6.44
CA SER A 157 15.66 -3.44 5.92
C SER A 157 16.93 -4.20 6.36
N ASN A 158 16.99 -4.71 7.60
CA ASN A 158 18.17 -5.43 8.08
C ASN A 158 18.28 -6.86 7.51
N LEU A 159 17.15 -7.52 7.25
CA LEU A 159 17.14 -8.83 6.59
C LEU A 159 17.27 -8.66 5.07
N ASP A 160 16.68 -7.61 4.50
CA ASP A 160 16.83 -7.28 3.09
C ASP A 160 18.31 -7.02 2.73
N ALA A 161 19.05 -6.37 3.62
CA ALA A 161 20.48 -6.10 3.43
C ALA A 161 21.38 -7.36 3.35
N ILE A 162 20.90 -8.49 3.81
CA ILE A 162 21.64 -9.77 3.79
C ILE A 162 20.96 -10.82 2.88
N ALA A 163 19.87 -10.44 2.23
CA ALA A 163 19.03 -11.39 1.51
C ALA A 163 19.79 -12.13 0.41
N ASP A 164 20.50 -11.42 -0.46
CA ASP A 164 21.22 -12.01 -1.59
C ASP A 164 22.37 -12.91 -1.16
N MET A 165 22.95 -12.68 0.02
CA MET A 165 24.04 -13.49 0.54
C MET A 165 23.55 -14.84 1.06
N TYR A 166 22.43 -14.87 1.78
CA TYR A 166 22.01 -16.06 2.53
C TYR A 166 20.81 -16.77 1.94
N PHE A 167 19.85 -16.05 1.36
CA PHE A 167 18.62 -16.65 0.89
C PHE A 167 18.67 -17.00 -0.61
N GLU A 168 18.23 -18.19 -0.94
CA GLU A 168 18.11 -18.62 -2.34
C GLU A 168 17.01 -17.83 -3.04
N LEU A 169 15.89 -17.65 -2.36
CA LEU A 169 14.78 -16.81 -2.81
C LEU A 169 13.97 -16.27 -1.62
N THR A 170 13.17 -15.25 -1.90
CA THR A 170 12.23 -14.64 -0.97
C THR A 170 10.80 -14.87 -1.44
N VAL A 171 9.90 -15.24 -0.53
CA VAL A 171 8.46 -15.34 -0.82
C VAL A 171 7.71 -14.37 0.09
N ASN A 172 6.99 -13.45 -0.53
CA ASN A 172 6.25 -12.40 0.15
C ASN A 172 4.78 -12.80 0.26
N PHE A 173 4.29 -13.08 1.46
CA PHE A 173 2.87 -13.32 1.72
C PHE A 173 2.21 -12.05 2.26
N SER A 174 1.12 -11.60 1.65
CA SER A 174 0.33 -10.47 2.16
C SER A 174 -1.09 -10.49 1.60
N ALA A 175 -2.02 -9.84 2.30
CA ALA A 175 -3.30 -9.45 1.73
C ALA A 175 -3.14 -8.19 0.87
N THR A 176 -2.21 -7.31 1.26
CA THR A 176 -1.97 -6.00 0.68
C THR A 176 -0.48 -5.82 0.38
N PRO A 177 0.09 -6.58 -0.56
CA PRO A 177 1.49 -6.43 -0.89
C PRO A 177 1.75 -5.03 -1.42
N ASN A 178 2.85 -4.43 -0.96
CA ASN A 178 3.29 -3.13 -1.48
C ASN A 178 4.02 -3.33 -2.81
N LEU A 179 3.24 -3.51 -3.87
CA LEU A 179 3.76 -3.66 -5.22
C LEU A 179 3.94 -2.29 -5.86
N GLY A 180 4.97 -2.16 -6.67
CA GLY A 180 5.14 -0.99 -7.52
C GLY A 180 3.95 -0.83 -8.47
N ARG A 181 3.68 0.40 -8.88
CA ARG A 181 2.59 0.70 -9.81
C ARG A 181 2.71 -0.16 -11.08
N GLY A 182 1.62 -0.84 -11.45
CA GLY A 182 1.60 -1.75 -12.60
C GLY A 182 2.22 -3.13 -12.36
N GLN A 183 2.66 -3.45 -11.15
CA GLN A 183 3.11 -4.79 -10.78
C GLN A 183 1.94 -5.60 -10.21
N HIS A 184 1.88 -6.85 -10.61
CA HIS A 184 0.90 -7.81 -10.10
C HIS A 184 1.58 -8.86 -9.23
N PRO A 185 0.86 -9.47 -8.26
CA PRO A 185 1.38 -10.62 -7.53
C PRO A 185 1.68 -11.77 -8.50
N ASP A 186 2.69 -12.57 -8.20
CA ASP A 186 3.01 -13.77 -9.00
C ASP A 186 1.93 -14.86 -8.84
N VAL A 187 1.37 -14.94 -7.65
CA VAL A 187 0.20 -15.79 -7.34
C VAL A 187 -0.82 -14.95 -6.58
N GLU A 188 -2.05 -15.01 -7.00
CA GLU A 188 -3.13 -14.25 -6.40
C GLU A 188 -4.38 -15.12 -6.22
N ILE A 189 -5.01 -15.00 -5.05
CA ILE A 189 -6.41 -15.30 -4.82
C ILE A 189 -7.11 -13.95 -4.69
N THR A 190 -8.00 -13.66 -5.61
CA THR A 190 -8.76 -12.40 -5.59
C THR A 190 -9.85 -12.42 -4.52
N ASP A 191 -10.32 -11.25 -4.12
CA ASP A 191 -11.47 -11.12 -3.21
C ASP A 191 -12.72 -11.78 -3.82
N ALA A 192 -12.93 -11.59 -5.13
CA ALA A 192 -14.06 -12.17 -5.84
C ALA A 192 -14.06 -13.70 -5.84
N GLU A 193 -12.91 -14.34 -6.10
CA GLU A 193 -12.77 -15.81 -6.03
C GLU A 193 -13.02 -16.33 -4.61
N ALA A 194 -12.43 -15.65 -3.61
CA ALA A 194 -12.61 -16.04 -2.21
C ALA A 194 -14.07 -15.87 -1.72
N GLU A 195 -14.78 -14.86 -2.18
CA GLU A 195 -16.21 -14.65 -1.90
C GLU A 195 -17.08 -15.70 -2.63
N GLN A 196 -16.80 -15.96 -3.89
CA GLN A 196 -17.51 -16.95 -4.68
C GLN A 196 -17.44 -18.34 -4.03
N CYS A 197 -16.27 -18.74 -3.56
CA CYS A 197 -16.07 -20.00 -2.84
C CYS A 197 -16.55 -19.98 -1.38
N LYS A 198 -17.11 -18.86 -0.89
CA LYS A 198 -17.57 -18.69 0.51
C LYS A 198 -16.43 -18.78 1.55
N LEU A 199 -15.20 -18.62 1.12
CA LEU A 199 -14.01 -18.60 1.97
C LEU A 199 -13.99 -17.36 2.85
N ILE A 200 -14.45 -16.23 2.31
CA ILE A 200 -14.64 -14.97 3.02
C ILE A 200 -16.07 -14.44 2.79
N LYS A 201 -16.50 -13.55 3.68
CA LYS A 201 -17.81 -12.93 3.60
C LYS A 201 -17.81 -11.80 2.57
N THR A 202 -18.94 -11.64 1.87
CA THR A 202 -19.24 -10.46 1.07
C THR A 202 -19.57 -9.28 1.99
N VAL A 203 -19.03 -8.10 1.67
CA VAL A 203 -19.20 -6.88 2.46
C VAL A 203 -20.39 -6.09 1.96
N VAL A 204 -21.27 -5.69 2.88
CA VAL A 204 -22.37 -4.76 2.66
C VAL A 204 -22.01 -3.44 3.35
N GLN A 205 -22.02 -2.36 2.60
CA GLN A 205 -21.76 -1.02 3.14
C GLN A 205 -23.01 -0.48 3.84
N GLY A 206 -22.85 0.07 5.03
CA GLY A 206 -23.90 0.79 5.74
C GLY A 206 -24.13 2.19 5.18
N GLU A 207 -25.29 2.76 5.43
CA GLU A 207 -25.62 4.15 5.06
C GLU A 207 -25.04 5.11 6.10
N ASP A 208 -24.64 6.35 5.68
CA ASP A 208 -23.67 7.16 6.43
C ASP A 208 -24.24 8.27 7.35
N ASP A 209 -25.55 8.46 7.43
CA ASP A 209 -26.12 9.65 8.11
C ASP A 209 -26.04 9.61 9.64
N ASP A 210 -26.00 8.41 10.28
CA ASP A 210 -25.81 8.25 11.73
C ASP A 210 -25.04 6.93 12.01
N ALA A 211 -23.85 6.86 11.52
CA ALA A 211 -23.12 5.60 11.30
C ALA A 211 -22.99 4.68 12.54
N VAL A 212 -22.74 5.20 13.76
CA VAL A 212 -22.61 4.35 14.95
C VAL A 212 -23.96 3.81 15.41
N GLU A 213 -24.98 4.65 15.42
CA GLU A 213 -26.33 4.29 15.85
C GLU A 213 -26.97 3.29 14.86
N ASP A 214 -26.77 3.50 13.57
CA ASP A 214 -27.21 2.54 12.53
C ASP A 214 -26.51 1.20 12.64
N ALA A 215 -25.21 1.19 12.92
CA ALA A 215 -24.46 -0.03 13.16
C ALA A 215 -24.98 -0.80 14.39
N LEU A 216 -25.31 -0.10 15.48
CA LEU A 216 -25.85 -0.70 16.69
C LEU A 216 -27.26 -1.27 16.47
N LYS A 217 -28.15 -0.53 15.83
CA LYS A 217 -29.50 -1.00 15.46
C LYS A 217 -29.42 -2.24 14.56
N LYS A 218 -28.58 -2.18 13.54
CA LYS A 218 -28.37 -3.32 12.63
C LYS A 218 -27.80 -4.53 13.37
N PHE A 219 -26.89 -4.30 14.32
CA PHE A 219 -26.34 -5.36 15.13
C PHE A 219 -27.43 -6.05 15.96
N GLU A 220 -28.33 -5.33 16.59
CA GLU A 220 -29.44 -5.90 17.36
C GLU A 220 -30.39 -6.72 16.49
N GLU A 221 -30.68 -6.24 15.26
CA GLU A 221 -31.50 -6.98 14.28
C GLU A 221 -30.92 -8.37 13.97
N ILE A 222 -29.61 -8.43 13.70
CA ILE A 222 -28.98 -9.69 13.27
C ILE A 222 -28.54 -10.58 14.43
N LYS A 223 -28.39 -10.04 15.64
CA LYS A 223 -27.91 -10.79 16.81
C LYS A 223 -28.75 -12.04 17.10
N THR A 224 -30.06 -11.90 17.04
CA THR A 224 -30.99 -13.01 17.23
C THR A 224 -30.92 -14.03 16.09
N GLN A 225 -30.80 -13.54 14.85
CA GLN A 225 -30.67 -14.42 13.69
C GLN A 225 -29.38 -15.24 13.72
N TYR A 226 -28.25 -14.59 14.07
CA TYR A 226 -26.96 -15.27 14.20
C TYR A 226 -27.00 -16.40 15.24
N ARG A 227 -27.62 -16.16 16.40
CA ARG A 227 -27.76 -17.19 17.44
C ARG A 227 -28.62 -18.37 16.97
N ASN A 228 -29.74 -18.05 16.33
CA ASN A 228 -30.72 -19.10 15.96
C ASN A 228 -30.27 -19.89 14.74
N LEU A 229 -29.65 -19.25 13.75
CA LEU A 229 -29.31 -19.88 12.47
C LEU A 229 -27.88 -20.43 12.42
N LEU A 230 -26.94 -19.80 13.16
CA LEU A 230 -25.53 -20.14 13.11
C LEU A 230 -24.98 -20.74 14.41
N ASP A 231 -25.74 -20.71 15.50
CA ASP A 231 -25.25 -21.06 16.85
C ASP A 231 -23.95 -20.28 17.21
N VAL A 232 -23.91 -19.02 16.84
CA VAL A 232 -22.79 -18.09 17.06
C VAL A 232 -23.32 -16.80 17.67
N ASN A 233 -22.68 -16.32 18.72
CA ASN A 233 -22.92 -14.97 19.22
C ASN A 233 -22.12 -13.98 18.35
N PRO A 234 -22.76 -13.13 17.53
CA PRO A 234 -22.04 -12.20 16.65
C PRO A 234 -21.25 -11.16 17.43
N CYS A 235 -20.41 -10.40 16.74
CA CYS A 235 -19.68 -9.30 17.35
C CYS A 235 -19.56 -8.14 16.36
N LEU A 236 -19.85 -6.93 16.84
CA LEU A 236 -19.52 -5.67 16.20
C LEU A 236 -18.13 -5.23 16.69
N ILE A 237 -17.23 -4.92 15.78
CA ILE A 237 -15.96 -4.31 16.12
C ILE A 237 -15.98 -2.82 15.75
N ILE A 238 -15.52 -1.96 16.67
CA ILE A 238 -15.45 -0.51 16.50
C ILE A 238 -13.99 -0.07 16.57
N GLN A 239 -13.50 0.51 15.48
CA GLN A 239 -12.15 1.07 15.44
C GLN A 239 -12.19 2.57 15.67
N ILE A 240 -11.46 3.04 16.70
CA ILE A 240 -11.29 4.45 17.03
C ILE A 240 -9.89 4.96 16.66
N SER A 241 -9.76 6.27 16.53
CA SER A 241 -8.52 6.99 16.22
C SER A 241 -7.44 6.79 17.29
N ASN A 242 -6.28 7.40 17.07
CA ASN A 242 -5.20 7.43 18.06
C ASN A 242 -5.20 8.76 18.83
N LYS A 243 -4.57 8.76 20.02
CA LYS A 243 -4.33 9.94 20.86
C LYS A 243 -5.61 10.69 21.25
N GLN A 244 -5.57 12.02 21.29
CA GLN A 244 -6.67 12.88 21.77
C GLN A 244 -7.99 12.66 21.04
N LYS A 245 -7.96 12.49 19.73
CA LYS A 245 -9.16 12.26 18.93
C LYS A 245 -9.90 10.98 19.31
N ALA A 246 -9.17 9.97 19.79
CA ALA A 246 -9.79 8.73 20.27
C ALA A 246 -10.68 8.93 21.50
N ASP A 247 -10.27 9.81 22.39
CA ASP A 247 -11.02 10.10 23.62
C ASP A 247 -12.28 10.92 23.30
N GLU A 248 -12.21 11.79 22.28
CA GLU A 248 -13.37 12.53 21.77
C GLU A 248 -14.37 11.57 21.09
N GLU A 249 -13.93 10.72 20.17
CA GLU A 249 -14.76 9.71 19.51
C GLU A 249 -15.41 8.76 20.53
N LEU A 250 -14.63 8.29 21.50
CA LEU A 250 -15.11 7.37 22.51
C LEU A 250 -16.17 8.00 23.44
N ASN A 251 -15.87 9.19 23.99
CA ASN A 251 -16.70 9.80 25.02
C ASN A 251 -17.89 10.59 24.48
N ASN A 252 -17.76 11.18 23.28
CA ASN A 252 -18.79 12.05 22.71
C ASN A 252 -19.70 11.34 21.72
N GLU A 253 -19.27 10.20 21.15
CA GLU A 253 -20.00 9.48 20.11
C GLU A 253 -20.33 8.04 20.52
N ILE A 254 -19.31 7.20 20.78
CA ILE A 254 -19.48 5.75 20.91
C ILE A 254 -20.12 5.36 22.25
N LEU A 255 -19.59 5.84 23.38
CA LEU A 255 -20.15 5.51 24.69
C LEU A 255 -21.57 6.07 24.88
N PRO A 256 -21.90 7.30 24.45
CA PRO A 256 -23.29 7.78 24.47
C PRO A 256 -24.24 6.90 23.67
N ALA A 257 -23.86 6.49 22.45
CA ALA A 257 -24.66 5.57 21.63
C ALA A 257 -24.85 4.22 22.35
N LEU A 258 -23.77 3.61 22.87
CA LEU A 258 -23.85 2.35 23.62
C LEU A 258 -24.70 2.45 24.90
N ASN A 259 -24.78 3.60 25.55
CA ASN A 259 -25.66 3.83 26.68
C ASN A 259 -27.15 3.79 26.28
N GLY A 260 -27.47 4.11 25.03
CA GLY A 260 -28.80 3.91 24.44
C GLY A 260 -29.19 2.44 24.28
N HIS A 261 -28.22 1.52 24.31
CA HIS A 261 -28.38 0.08 24.13
C HIS A 261 -27.87 -0.73 25.34
N PRO A 262 -28.52 -0.64 26.52
CA PRO A 262 -27.99 -1.16 27.78
C PRO A 262 -27.84 -2.69 27.82
N ASP A 263 -28.52 -3.41 26.95
CA ASP A 263 -28.44 -4.89 26.82
C ASP A 263 -27.17 -5.35 26.07
N LEU A 264 -26.45 -4.44 25.43
CA LEU A 264 -25.21 -4.77 24.75
C LEU A 264 -24.02 -4.79 25.71
N LYS A 265 -23.27 -5.87 25.67
CA LYS A 265 -22.01 -6.02 26.42
C LYS A 265 -20.85 -5.55 25.56
N TRP A 266 -20.11 -4.55 26.03
CA TRP A 266 -19.00 -4.01 25.30
C TRP A 266 -17.67 -4.10 26.06
N MET A 267 -16.59 -4.02 25.32
CA MET A 267 -15.22 -4.13 25.81
C MET A 267 -14.31 -3.17 25.03
N LEU A 268 -13.61 -2.28 25.73
CA LEU A 268 -12.58 -1.41 25.19
C LEU A 268 -11.21 -2.04 25.41
N ILE A 269 -10.49 -2.32 24.34
CA ILE A 269 -9.16 -2.92 24.37
C ILE A 269 -8.15 -1.95 23.74
N VAL A 270 -7.21 -1.50 24.55
CA VAL A 270 -6.12 -0.61 24.13
C VAL A 270 -4.76 -1.16 24.57
N ASN A 271 -3.67 -0.50 24.16
CA ASN A 271 -2.30 -0.94 24.47
C ASN A 271 -2.00 -0.95 25.95
N ASN A 272 -2.47 0.08 26.66
CA ASN A 272 -2.27 0.19 28.10
C ASN A 272 -3.38 -0.60 28.81
N PRO A 273 -3.07 -1.69 29.50
CA PRO A 273 -4.09 -2.48 30.21
C PRO A 273 -4.91 -1.68 31.23
N LYS A 274 -4.36 -0.58 31.76
CA LYS A 274 -5.05 0.27 32.74
C LYS A 274 -6.17 1.12 32.12
N GLU A 275 -6.11 1.35 30.82
CA GLU A 275 -7.10 2.10 30.04
C GLU A 275 -8.16 1.21 29.41
N CYS A 276 -8.01 -0.12 29.52
CA CYS A 276 -9.03 -1.06 29.07
C CYS A 276 -10.25 -0.98 29.99
N ASP A 277 -11.44 -1.02 29.39
CA ASP A 277 -12.70 -0.90 30.10
C ASP A 277 -13.78 -1.85 29.55
N THR A 278 -14.84 -2.10 30.31
CA THR A 278 -15.97 -2.94 29.93
C THR A 278 -17.15 -2.72 30.85
N ASN A 279 -18.36 -2.90 30.33
CA ASN A 279 -19.58 -2.99 31.15
C ASN A 279 -19.87 -4.42 31.66
N ASP A 280 -18.99 -5.39 31.39
CA ASP A 280 -19.08 -6.74 31.91
C ASP A 280 -18.29 -6.91 33.23
N VAL A 281 -18.44 -8.07 33.85
CA VAL A 281 -17.86 -8.43 35.16
C VAL A 281 -16.32 -8.53 35.20
N PHE A 282 -15.64 -8.52 34.07
CA PHE A 282 -14.19 -8.75 33.97
C PHE A 282 -13.38 -7.76 34.79
N LYS A 283 -13.74 -6.46 34.70
CA LYS A 283 -13.05 -5.40 35.45
C LYS A 283 -13.32 -5.52 36.96
N ALA A 284 -14.58 -5.79 37.32
CA ALA A 284 -14.96 -6.00 38.72
C ALA A 284 -14.26 -7.22 39.35
N LYS A 285 -14.06 -8.28 38.59
CA LYS A 285 -13.32 -9.48 38.99
C LYS A 285 -11.81 -9.34 38.88
N LYS A 286 -11.28 -8.18 38.45
CA LYS A 286 -9.83 -7.90 38.26
C LYS A 286 -9.12 -8.94 37.40
N LEU A 287 -9.79 -9.47 36.38
CA LEU A 287 -9.19 -10.42 35.46
C LEU A 287 -8.18 -9.73 34.53
N PRO A 288 -7.06 -10.37 34.20
CA PRO A 288 -6.07 -9.79 33.29
C PRO A 288 -6.63 -9.61 31.87
N VAL A 289 -6.25 -8.55 31.17
CA VAL A 289 -6.74 -8.21 29.81
C VAL A 289 -6.48 -9.32 28.79
N SER A 290 -5.46 -10.15 28.98
CA SER A 290 -5.22 -11.32 28.15
C SER A 290 -6.39 -12.34 28.20
N LEU A 291 -6.98 -12.52 29.35
CA LEU A 291 -8.19 -13.36 29.50
C LEU A 291 -9.43 -12.72 28.85
N TRP A 292 -9.53 -11.38 28.86
CA TRP A 292 -10.62 -10.69 28.16
C TRP A 292 -10.55 -10.98 26.66
N LYS A 293 -9.36 -10.82 26.08
CA LYS A 293 -9.13 -11.11 24.65
C LYS A 293 -9.47 -12.57 24.29
N ASN A 294 -9.02 -13.51 25.10
CA ASN A 294 -9.30 -14.94 24.86
C ASN A 294 -10.79 -15.26 24.94
N TYR A 295 -11.49 -14.71 25.92
CA TYR A 295 -12.94 -14.88 26.04
C TYR A 295 -13.68 -14.26 24.85
N ALA A 296 -13.31 -13.06 24.44
CA ALA A 296 -13.99 -12.36 23.35
C ALA A 296 -13.85 -13.04 21.99
N ARG A 297 -12.86 -13.93 21.79
CA ARG A 297 -12.68 -14.73 20.56
C ARG A 297 -13.69 -15.85 20.39
N GLY A 298 -14.16 -16.41 21.50
CA GLY A 298 -15.00 -17.62 21.48
C GLY A 298 -16.36 -17.35 20.83
N ASN A 299 -16.85 -18.27 20.01
CA ASN A 299 -18.13 -18.15 19.29
C ASN A 299 -19.35 -17.99 20.24
N LEU A 300 -19.24 -18.41 21.48
CA LEU A 300 -20.28 -18.29 22.51
C LEU A 300 -20.02 -17.12 23.48
N SER A 301 -19.06 -16.26 23.21
CA SER A 301 -18.79 -15.08 24.04
C SER A 301 -20.00 -14.14 24.08
N ASN A 302 -20.31 -13.63 25.26
CA ASN A 302 -21.40 -12.66 25.47
C ASN A 302 -20.99 -11.20 25.19
N ILE A 303 -19.75 -10.95 24.79
CA ILE A 303 -19.31 -9.60 24.42
C ILE A 303 -19.83 -9.28 23.02
N ASP A 304 -20.72 -8.31 22.95
CA ASP A 304 -21.41 -7.91 21.70
C ASP A 304 -20.57 -6.93 20.89
N VAL A 305 -19.91 -5.96 21.57
CA VAL A 305 -19.16 -4.89 20.93
C VAL A 305 -17.73 -4.85 21.45
N ILE A 306 -16.76 -4.81 20.54
CA ILE A 306 -15.34 -4.66 20.88
C ILE A 306 -14.81 -3.36 20.28
N ILE A 307 -14.43 -2.42 21.15
CA ILE A 307 -13.86 -1.12 20.78
C ILE A 307 -12.35 -1.22 20.88
N PHE A 308 -11.64 -0.75 19.87
CA PHE A 308 -10.18 -0.83 19.85
C PHE A 308 -9.50 0.35 19.14
N LYS A 309 -8.26 0.63 19.56
CA LYS A 309 -7.30 1.47 18.84
C LYS A 309 -6.47 0.59 17.87
N LEU A 310 -5.49 1.15 17.17
CA LEU A 310 -4.61 0.47 16.19
C LEU A 310 -4.03 -0.90 16.61
N VAL A 311 -3.90 -1.14 17.90
CA VAL A 311 -3.19 -2.31 18.46
C VAL A 311 -3.79 -3.65 18.12
N ILE A 312 -5.08 -3.68 17.84
CA ILE A 312 -5.77 -4.94 17.50
C ILE A 312 -5.70 -5.23 16.00
N SER A 313 -5.26 -4.27 15.19
CA SER A 313 -5.06 -4.49 13.76
C SER A 313 -4.03 -5.59 13.48
N GLU A 314 -3.12 -5.84 14.42
CA GLU A 314 -2.05 -6.81 14.27
C GLU A 314 -2.34 -8.10 15.07
N GLY A 315 -2.91 -9.13 14.43
CA GLY A 315 -2.89 -10.51 14.93
C GLY A 315 -4.07 -11.02 15.76
N TRP A 316 -5.04 -10.18 16.21
CA TRP A 316 -6.18 -10.68 16.97
C TRP A 316 -7.31 -11.18 16.08
N ASP A 317 -7.56 -12.48 16.13
CA ASP A 317 -8.56 -13.18 15.33
C ASP A 317 -9.89 -13.31 16.10
N ILE A 318 -10.97 -12.79 15.52
CA ILE A 318 -12.33 -12.87 16.08
C ILE A 318 -13.27 -13.43 15.01
N PRO A 319 -13.33 -14.75 14.79
CA PRO A 319 -14.13 -15.36 13.71
C PRO A 319 -15.62 -15.00 13.73
N ARG A 320 -16.17 -14.75 14.92
CA ARG A 320 -17.57 -14.37 15.12
C ARG A 320 -17.88 -12.90 14.80
N ALA A 321 -16.85 -12.07 14.53
CA ALA A 321 -17.07 -10.68 14.11
C ALA A 321 -17.74 -10.66 12.72
N CYS A 322 -18.84 -9.90 12.63
CA CYS A 322 -19.62 -9.80 11.42
C CYS A 322 -19.90 -8.36 11.01
N MET A 323 -19.59 -7.41 11.89
CA MET A 323 -19.81 -6.00 11.66
C MET A 323 -18.59 -5.17 12.08
N LEU A 324 -18.32 -4.11 11.31
CA LEU A 324 -17.28 -3.14 11.58
C LEU A 324 -17.82 -1.72 11.48
N TYR A 325 -17.60 -0.93 12.52
CA TYR A 325 -17.70 0.52 12.47
C TYR A 325 -16.32 1.14 12.61
N GLN A 326 -15.93 1.98 11.67
CA GLN A 326 -14.65 2.67 11.69
C GLN A 326 -14.89 4.17 11.89
N ALA A 327 -14.77 4.66 13.13
CA ALA A 327 -14.83 6.08 13.46
C ALA A 327 -13.60 6.83 12.94
N ARG A 328 -12.52 6.10 12.74
CA ARG A 328 -11.25 6.64 12.32
C ARG A 328 -11.20 6.92 10.83
N ASN A 329 -10.80 8.14 10.46
CA ASN A 329 -10.29 8.42 9.12
C ASN A 329 -8.92 7.76 8.96
N SER A 330 -8.86 6.61 8.30
CA SER A 330 -7.61 5.92 8.08
C SER A 330 -6.76 6.63 7.02
N ARG A 331 -5.46 6.72 7.27
CA ARG A 331 -4.48 7.21 6.30
C ARG A 331 -3.83 6.07 5.51
N SER A 332 -4.23 4.84 5.75
CA SER A 332 -3.63 3.65 5.16
C SER A 332 -4.69 2.69 4.65
N LYS A 333 -4.81 2.60 3.34
CA LYS A 333 -5.67 1.61 2.66
C LYS A 333 -5.36 0.19 3.12
N GLN A 334 -4.09 -0.12 3.36
CA GLN A 334 -3.64 -1.43 3.84
C GLN A 334 -4.20 -1.75 5.22
N LEU A 335 -4.23 -0.75 6.11
CA LEU A 335 -4.78 -0.93 7.44
C LEU A 335 -6.29 -1.14 7.41
N ASP A 336 -7.01 -0.41 6.57
CA ASP A 336 -8.45 -0.55 6.40
C ASP A 336 -8.81 -1.94 5.87
N GLU A 337 -8.07 -2.40 4.87
CA GLU A 337 -8.25 -3.74 4.31
C GLU A 337 -7.97 -4.84 5.33
N GLN A 338 -6.95 -4.67 6.17
CA GLN A 338 -6.66 -5.59 7.26
C GLN A 338 -7.76 -5.62 8.33
N VAL A 339 -8.30 -4.46 8.70
CA VAL A 339 -9.36 -4.34 9.69
C VAL A 339 -10.68 -4.89 9.12
N MET A 340 -11.02 -4.53 7.89
CA MET A 340 -12.18 -5.08 7.19
C MET A 340 -12.10 -6.60 7.05
N GLY A 341 -10.93 -7.13 6.73
CA GLY A 341 -10.70 -8.57 6.64
C GLY A 341 -10.98 -9.36 7.93
N ARG A 342 -11.08 -8.67 9.09
CA ARG A 342 -11.43 -9.35 10.36
C ARG A 342 -12.90 -9.72 10.46
N VAL A 343 -13.77 -8.93 9.86
CA VAL A 343 -15.22 -9.23 9.84
C VAL A 343 -15.64 -10.14 8.69
N ARG A 344 -14.72 -10.34 7.72
CA ARG A 344 -14.98 -11.17 6.54
C ARG A 344 -14.77 -12.67 6.74
N ARG A 345 -14.40 -13.12 7.93
CA ARG A 345 -14.25 -14.55 8.21
C ARG A 345 -15.59 -15.23 8.36
N ASN A 346 -15.75 -16.37 7.70
CA ASN A 346 -16.94 -17.21 7.88
C ASN A 346 -16.80 -18.02 9.19
N PRO A 347 -17.66 -17.79 10.22
CA PRO A 347 -17.54 -18.46 11.49
C PRO A 347 -17.94 -19.95 11.43
N ARG A 348 -18.64 -20.36 10.37
CA ARG A 348 -19.13 -21.72 10.14
C ARG A 348 -18.51 -22.35 8.88
N LEU A 349 -17.26 -21.99 8.57
CA LEU A 349 -16.58 -22.45 7.36
C LEU A 349 -16.45 -23.97 7.28
N LEU A 350 -16.19 -24.62 8.40
CA LEU A 350 -15.94 -26.08 8.45
C LEU A 350 -17.21 -26.92 8.25
N ASP A 351 -18.33 -26.40 8.68
CA ASP A 351 -19.65 -27.09 8.66
C ASP A 351 -20.72 -26.29 7.89
N TYR A 352 -20.29 -25.45 6.97
CA TYR A 352 -21.15 -24.57 6.18
C TYR A 352 -22.30 -25.30 5.49
N GLU A 353 -22.05 -26.51 4.97
CA GLU A 353 -23.06 -27.31 4.27
C GLU A 353 -24.19 -27.78 5.18
N THR A 354 -23.99 -27.81 6.48
CA THR A 354 -25.03 -28.24 7.45
C THR A 354 -26.02 -27.12 7.76
N LEU A 355 -25.74 -25.89 7.34
CA LEU A 355 -26.61 -24.75 7.59
C LEU A 355 -27.82 -24.74 6.67
N SER A 356 -28.93 -24.15 7.15
CA SER A 356 -30.07 -23.78 6.30
C SER A 356 -29.67 -22.74 5.25
N ASP A 357 -30.47 -22.57 4.20
CA ASP A 357 -30.16 -21.57 3.14
C ASP A 357 -30.08 -20.13 3.69
N GLU A 358 -30.93 -19.81 4.67
CA GLU A 358 -30.89 -18.53 5.38
C GLU A 358 -29.62 -18.42 6.23
N GLY A 359 -29.24 -19.49 6.91
CA GLY A 359 -27.98 -19.57 7.67
C GLY A 359 -26.76 -19.44 6.77
N LYS A 360 -26.75 -20.10 5.62
CA LYS A 360 -25.68 -19.97 4.60
C LYS A 360 -25.51 -18.54 4.12
N LYS A 361 -26.63 -17.86 3.80
CA LYS A 361 -26.61 -16.46 3.41
C LYS A 361 -26.05 -15.56 4.52
N LEU A 362 -26.52 -15.76 5.75
CA LEU A 362 -26.10 -14.98 6.91
C LEU A 362 -24.60 -15.19 7.24
N ALA A 363 -24.12 -16.43 7.15
CA ALA A 363 -22.72 -16.78 7.41
C ALA A 363 -21.73 -16.16 6.41
N THR A 364 -22.20 -15.77 5.23
CA THR A 364 -21.38 -15.18 4.16
C THR A 364 -21.55 -13.68 3.98
N MET A 365 -22.21 -13.00 4.93
CA MET A 365 -22.38 -11.52 4.90
C MET A 365 -21.63 -10.87 6.07
N ALA A 366 -21.07 -9.68 5.79
CA ALA A 366 -20.51 -8.76 6.78
C ALA A 366 -20.97 -7.35 6.47
N TRP A 367 -21.16 -6.52 7.50
CA TRP A 367 -21.58 -5.13 7.34
C TRP A 367 -20.48 -4.19 7.85
N VAL A 368 -20.24 -3.13 7.10
CA VAL A 368 -19.18 -2.16 7.44
C VAL A 368 -19.67 -0.72 7.26
N TRP A 369 -19.23 0.16 8.17
CA TRP A 369 -19.46 1.60 8.14
C TRP A 369 -18.12 2.32 8.27
N GLY A 370 -17.97 3.44 7.57
CA GLY A 370 -16.76 4.27 7.63
C GLY A 370 -15.53 3.69 6.96
N VAL A 371 -15.62 2.51 6.33
CA VAL A 371 -14.53 1.86 5.60
C VAL A 371 -14.66 2.11 4.11
N VAL A 372 -13.57 2.45 3.47
CA VAL A 372 -13.48 2.63 2.03
C VAL A 372 -13.66 1.28 1.31
N ASP A 373 -14.64 1.21 0.43
CA ASP A 373 -14.85 0.04 -0.41
C ASP A 373 -13.72 -0.12 -1.44
N ASN A 374 -13.17 -1.32 -1.57
CA ASN A 374 -12.10 -1.64 -2.51
C ASN A 374 -12.50 -1.51 -3.98
N ASP A 375 -13.78 -1.71 -4.31
CA ASP A 375 -14.29 -1.51 -5.68
C ASP A 375 -14.27 -0.04 -6.12
N THR A 376 -14.12 0.90 -5.18
CA THR A 376 -13.96 2.33 -5.49
C THR A 376 -12.57 2.70 -6.01
N ARG A 377 -11.62 1.77 -6.00
CA ARG A 377 -10.26 1.97 -6.50
C ARG A 377 -10.17 1.98 -8.03
N LYS A 378 -11.20 1.59 -8.73
CA LYS A 378 -11.35 1.85 -10.16
C LYS A 378 -11.83 3.28 -10.36
N ALA A 379 -11.03 4.23 -9.89
CA ALA A 379 -11.26 5.61 -10.18
C ALA A 379 -10.73 5.90 -11.57
N TYR A 380 -11.57 6.42 -12.39
CA TYR A 380 -11.27 6.85 -13.73
C TYR A 380 -10.95 8.34 -13.72
N ALA A 381 -10.35 8.85 -14.75
CA ALA A 381 -10.04 10.26 -14.85
C ALA A 381 -11.28 11.13 -14.58
N VAL A 382 -11.13 12.17 -13.77
CA VAL A 382 -12.24 13.04 -13.36
C VAL A 382 -12.28 14.27 -14.24
N LYS A 383 -13.41 14.54 -14.88
CA LYS A 383 -13.67 15.75 -15.65
C LYS A 383 -14.46 16.78 -14.85
N LEU A 384 -14.19 18.04 -15.10
CA LEU A 384 -14.76 19.17 -14.35
C LEU A 384 -16.22 19.49 -14.65
N TYR A 385 -16.70 19.24 -15.87
CA TYR A 385 -18.01 19.72 -16.30
C TYR A 385 -18.85 18.67 -17.02
N ASP A 386 -20.12 18.61 -16.64
CA ASP A 386 -21.11 17.67 -17.17
C ASP A 386 -21.62 18.05 -18.57
N ASP A 387 -21.54 19.35 -18.92
CA ASP A 387 -22.08 19.88 -20.17
C ASP A 387 -21.30 19.43 -21.41
N GLN A 388 -20.22 18.70 -21.20
CA GLN A 388 -19.33 18.19 -22.26
C GLN A 388 -19.36 16.67 -22.43
N LYS A 389 -20.44 16.03 -22.00
CA LYS A 389 -20.61 14.57 -22.22
C LYS A 389 -20.49 14.15 -23.69
N ASP A 390 -20.76 15.07 -24.60
CA ASP A 390 -20.76 14.84 -26.04
C ASP A 390 -19.47 15.34 -26.72
N SER A 391 -18.55 15.98 -25.98
CA SER A 391 -17.28 16.38 -26.56
C SER A 391 -16.30 15.22 -26.50
N THR A 392 -15.88 14.76 -27.66
CA THR A 392 -14.79 13.81 -27.88
C THR A 392 -13.41 14.46 -27.62
N ASP A 393 -13.30 15.38 -26.65
CA ASP A 393 -12.04 16.06 -26.36
C ASP A 393 -11.05 15.10 -25.70
N GLU A 394 -10.38 14.38 -26.57
CA GLU A 394 -9.20 13.60 -26.22
C GLU A 394 -8.03 14.57 -25.97
N VAL A 395 -7.44 14.48 -24.78
CA VAL A 395 -6.19 15.18 -24.51
C VAL A 395 -5.02 14.28 -24.90
N LYS A 396 -4.28 14.70 -25.92
CA LYS A 396 -3.07 13.99 -26.34
C LYS A 396 -1.90 14.36 -25.46
N ILE A 397 -1.29 13.36 -24.85
CA ILE A 397 -0.15 13.51 -23.94
C ILE A 397 1.08 12.92 -24.61
N LYS A 398 2.09 13.74 -24.82
CA LYS A 398 3.41 13.26 -25.27
C LYS A 398 4.12 12.68 -24.03
N THR A 399 4.50 11.44 -24.13
CA THR A 399 5.30 10.77 -23.10
C THR A 399 6.78 10.78 -23.41
N THR A 400 7.60 10.35 -22.49
CA THR A 400 9.04 10.18 -22.68
C THR A 400 9.48 8.81 -22.22
N VAL A 401 10.39 8.22 -22.97
CA VAL A 401 11.03 6.94 -22.67
C VAL A 401 12.54 7.11 -22.63
N ILE A 402 13.23 6.31 -21.84
CA ILE A 402 14.68 6.24 -21.81
C ILE A 402 15.11 5.05 -22.61
N LYS A 403 15.75 5.27 -23.75
CA LYS A 403 16.35 4.17 -24.51
C LYS A 403 17.71 3.81 -23.92
N PRO A 404 17.96 2.52 -23.65
CA PRO A 404 19.29 2.11 -23.23
C PRO A 404 20.33 2.47 -24.29
N LEU A 405 21.43 3.03 -23.86
CA LEU A 405 22.59 3.35 -24.72
C LEU A 405 23.34 2.09 -25.16
N SER A 406 23.13 0.99 -24.40
CA SER A 406 23.65 -0.36 -24.66
C SER A 406 22.66 -1.40 -24.16
N GLU A 407 22.95 -2.68 -24.32
CA GLU A 407 22.17 -3.77 -23.71
C GLU A 407 22.22 -3.74 -22.18
N ASP A 408 23.20 -3.04 -21.60
CA ASP A 408 23.34 -2.85 -20.15
C ASP A 408 22.43 -1.74 -19.65
N THR A 409 21.47 -2.10 -18.81
CA THR A 409 20.51 -1.16 -18.18
C THR A 409 20.99 -0.60 -16.84
N SER A 410 22.17 -1.00 -16.38
CA SER A 410 22.76 -0.58 -15.11
C SER A 410 24.28 -0.48 -15.21
N PHE A 411 24.90 0.37 -14.38
CA PHE A 411 26.35 0.42 -14.25
C PHE A 411 26.88 -0.90 -13.73
N ASN A 412 27.74 -1.56 -14.54
CA ASN A 412 28.32 -2.88 -14.21
C ASN A 412 29.55 -2.73 -13.33
N ILE A 413 29.38 -2.80 -12.01
CA ILE A 413 30.46 -2.71 -11.04
C ILE A 413 31.46 -3.88 -11.16
N ASN A 414 31.03 -5.08 -11.55
CA ASN A 414 31.91 -6.23 -11.72
C ASN A 414 32.91 -5.94 -12.84
N GLN A 415 32.44 -5.60 -14.02
CA GLN A 415 33.31 -5.27 -15.15
C GLN A 415 34.22 -4.08 -14.82
N PHE A 416 33.71 -3.04 -14.15
CA PHE A 416 34.49 -1.89 -13.75
C PHE A 416 35.66 -2.25 -12.83
N LEU A 417 35.46 -3.18 -11.89
CA LEU A 417 36.48 -3.60 -10.94
C LEU A 417 37.39 -4.71 -11.45
N ASP A 418 36.92 -5.59 -12.34
CA ASP A 418 37.71 -6.64 -12.96
C ASP A 418 38.89 -6.08 -13.77
N ASP A 419 38.70 -4.92 -14.41
CA ASP A 419 39.75 -4.22 -15.17
C ASP A 419 40.74 -3.45 -14.27
N ARG A 420 40.57 -3.47 -12.95
CA ARG A 420 41.37 -2.71 -11.98
C ARG A 420 42.05 -3.60 -10.96
N THR A 421 43.36 -3.42 -10.82
CA THR A 421 44.09 -4.09 -9.75
C THR A 421 43.82 -3.37 -8.42
N PRO A 422 43.72 -4.12 -7.30
CA PRO A 422 43.58 -3.49 -5.97
C PRO A 422 44.73 -2.49 -5.69
N LYS A 423 44.36 -1.29 -5.27
CA LYS A 423 45.29 -0.28 -4.81
C LYS A 423 45.70 -0.66 -3.39
N ILE A 424 46.98 -0.99 -3.20
CA ILE A 424 47.53 -1.19 -1.86
C ILE A 424 47.75 0.20 -1.24
N THR A 425 46.68 0.78 -0.72
CA THR A 425 46.76 2.03 0.04
C THR A 425 46.66 1.75 1.52
N HIS A 426 47.48 2.41 2.32
CA HIS A 426 47.46 2.30 3.79
C HIS A 426 46.27 3.07 4.41
N LYS A 427 45.14 3.16 3.72
CA LYS A 427 43.92 3.73 4.29
C LYS A 427 43.35 2.79 5.31
N SER A 428 42.96 3.31 6.45
CA SER A 428 42.33 2.50 7.48
C SER A 428 40.97 2.00 6.99
N ILE A 429 40.57 0.80 7.36
CA ILE A 429 39.24 0.24 7.10
C ILE A 429 38.16 1.21 7.58
N PHE A 430 38.43 1.94 8.66
CA PHE A 430 37.53 2.96 9.20
C PHE A 430 37.31 4.14 8.25
N GLU A 431 38.36 4.63 7.57
CA GLU A 431 38.23 5.71 6.59
C GLU A 431 37.44 5.28 5.36
N LEU A 432 37.69 4.06 4.88
CA LEU A 432 36.94 3.48 3.77
C LEU A 432 35.46 3.32 4.13
N ASN A 433 35.18 2.77 5.33
CA ASN A 433 33.81 2.64 5.80
C ASN A 433 33.12 4.00 5.98
N ARG A 434 33.83 5.03 6.47
CA ARG A 434 33.29 6.38 6.60
C ARG A 434 32.94 6.98 5.23
N LYS A 435 33.80 6.81 4.22
CA LYS A 435 33.51 7.24 2.85
C LYS A 435 32.26 6.54 2.31
N LEU A 436 32.15 5.24 2.52
CA LEU A 436 31.00 4.49 2.10
C LEU A 436 29.72 4.96 2.79
N GLN A 437 29.77 5.30 4.07
CA GLN A 437 28.62 5.79 4.82
C GLN A 437 28.06 7.13 4.33
N VAL A 438 28.92 8.01 3.81
CA VAL A 438 28.50 9.29 3.24
C VAL A 438 28.22 9.23 1.73
N SER A 439 28.42 8.06 1.11
CA SER A 439 28.13 7.87 -0.31
C SER A 439 26.62 7.77 -0.57
N ASP A 440 26.25 8.02 -1.80
CA ASP A 440 24.89 7.83 -2.30
C ASP A 440 24.41 6.39 -2.02
N TYR A 441 23.12 6.23 -1.73
CA TYR A 441 22.51 4.92 -1.44
C TYR A 441 22.73 3.92 -2.57
N SER A 442 22.60 4.34 -3.82
CA SER A 442 22.80 3.46 -4.98
C SER A 442 24.23 2.93 -5.08
N VAL A 443 25.23 3.74 -4.71
CA VAL A 443 26.63 3.32 -4.69
C VAL A 443 26.88 2.35 -3.55
N LYS A 444 26.29 2.59 -2.37
CA LYS A 444 26.38 1.66 -1.24
C LYS A 444 25.84 0.30 -1.62
N THR A 445 24.64 0.25 -2.18
CA THR A 445 24.00 -1.00 -2.58
C THR A 445 24.85 -1.74 -3.61
N MET A 446 25.33 -1.08 -4.66
CA MET A 446 26.20 -1.71 -5.65
C MET A 446 27.47 -2.32 -5.04
N ILE A 447 28.09 -1.63 -4.07
CA ILE A 447 29.30 -2.13 -3.43
C ILE A 447 29.00 -3.30 -2.50
N TYR A 448 27.89 -3.25 -1.76
CA TYR A 448 27.49 -4.37 -0.90
C TYR A 448 27.05 -5.59 -1.69
N ASP A 449 26.37 -5.40 -2.81
CA ASP A 449 25.95 -6.48 -3.72
C ASP A 449 27.16 -7.14 -4.41
N TYR A 450 28.17 -6.34 -4.79
CA TYR A 450 29.42 -6.84 -5.36
C TYR A 450 30.26 -7.61 -4.35
N ALA A 451 30.29 -7.15 -3.11
CA ALA A 451 31.21 -7.62 -2.09
C ALA A 451 30.69 -8.88 -1.38
N ASP A 452 30.88 -10.03 -1.99
CA ASP A 452 30.59 -11.35 -1.41
C ASP A 452 31.66 -11.83 -0.39
N GLY A 453 32.63 -10.98 -0.04
CA GLY A 453 33.67 -11.26 0.91
C GLY A 453 34.58 -10.07 1.20
N TYR A 454 35.44 -10.24 2.22
CA TYR A 454 36.33 -9.16 2.69
C TYR A 454 37.23 -8.58 1.60
N SER A 455 37.80 -9.44 0.74
CA SER A 455 38.73 -9.02 -0.33
C SER A 455 38.02 -8.15 -1.38
N LYS A 456 36.84 -8.55 -1.83
CA LYS A 456 36.04 -7.78 -2.78
C LYS A 456 35.53 -6.48 -2.18
N TRP A 457 35.07 -6.52 -0.91
CA TRP A 457 34.67 -5.31 -0.20
C TRP A 457 35.80 -4.29 -0.15
N PHE A 458 37.01 -4.76 0.21
CA PHE A 458 38.18 -3.89 0.30
C PHE A 458 38.56 -3.29 -1.05
N HIS A 459 38.53 -4.11 -2.11
CA HIS A 459 38.78 -3.68 -3.48
C HIS A 459 37.77 -2.62 -3.93
N ALA A 460 36.46 -2.87 -3.75
CA ALA A 460 35.44 -1.90 -4.08
C ALA A 460 35.54 -0.60 -3.28
N ALA A 461 35.80 -0.70 -1.98
CA ALA A 461 35.95 0.45 -1.10
C ALA A 461 37.16 1.34 -1.45
N GLU A 462 38.24 0.76 -1.97
CA GLU A 462 39.38 1.52 -2.46
C GLU A 462 39.05 2.39 -3.69
N TYR A 463 38.12 1.93 -4.53
CA TYR A 463 37.69 2.62 -5.74
C TYR A 463 36.37 3.40 -5.57
N VAL A 464 35.91 3.61 -4.33
CA VAL A 464 34.59 4.22 -4.09
C VAL A 464 34.38 5.56 -4.79
N ASP A 465 35.42 6.42 -4.82
CA ASP A 465 35.35 7.72 -5.49
C ASP A 465 35.23 7.58 -7.02
N ASP A 466 35.95 6.61 -7.59
CA ASP A 466 35.88 6.30 -9.03
C ASP A 466 34.56 5.66 -9.39
N ILE A 467 34.03 4.75 -8.56
CA ILE A 467 32.71 4.13 -8.72
C ILE A 467 31.62 5.21 -8.70
N ILE A 468 31.69 6.14 -7.74
CA ILE A 468 30.73 7.28 -7.66
C ILE A 468 30.77 8.10 -8.95
N LYS A 469 31.97 8.43 -9.42
CA LYS A 469 32.16 9.22 -10.63
C LYS A 469 31.59 8.53 -11.86
N GLU A 470 31.98 7.26 -12.08
CA GLU A 470 31.56 6.51 -13.27
C GLU A 470 30.08 6.17 -13.23
N SER A 471 29.54 5.78 -12.07
CA SER A 471 28.12 5.55 -11.88
C SER A 471 27.29 6.81 -12.13
N ASN A 472 27.77 7.98 -11.66
CA ASN A 472 27.11 9.26 -11.93
C ASN A 472 27.21 9.65 -13.41
N GLN A 473 28.34 9.38 -14.07
CA GLN A 473 28.50 9.61 -15.49
C GLN A 473 27.55 8.71 -16.29
N PHE A 474 27.53 7.42 -15.98
CA PHE A 474 26.58 6.47 -16.58
C PHE A 474 25.13 6.94 -16.44
N ARG A 475 24.74 7.34 -15.22
CA ARG A 475 23.40 7.89 -14.92
C ARG A 475 23.09 9.14 -15.75
N CYS A 476 24.08 10.02 -15.88
CA CYS A 476 23.97 11.24 -16.67
C CYS A 476 23.80 10.94 -18.16
N ASP A 477 24.57 10.01 -18.68
CA ASP A 477 24.50 9.60 -20.09
C ASP A 477 23.21 8.84 -20.39
N TYR A 478 22.77 7.99 -19.46
CA TYR A 478 21.49 7.29 -19.57
C TYR A 478 20.31 8.29 -19.57
N SER A 479 20.34 9.29 -18.69
CA SER A 479 19.31 10.35 -18.66
C SER A 479 19.29 11.22 -19.93
N LYS A 480 20.44 11.42 -20.60
CA LYS A 480 20.52 12.12 -21.87
C LYS A 480 19.93 11.30 -23.03
N SER A 481 19.78 9.99 -22.89
CA SER A 481 19.16 9.13 -23.91
C SER A 481 17.63 9.18 -23.90
N MET A 482 17.03 10.10 -23.13
CA MET A 482 15.59 10.29 -23.12
C MET A 482 15.11 10.79 -24.48
N GLU A 483 14.07 10.12 -25.00
CA GLU A 483 13.44 10.44 -26.27
C GLU A 483 11.92 10.57 -26.07
N LEU A 484 11.24 11.10 -27.09
CA LEU A 484 9.78 11.07 -27.12
C LEU A 484 9.29 9.63 -27.18
N GLY A 485 8.43 9.28 -26.25
CA GLY A 485 7.69 8.05 -26.23
C GLY A 485 6.45 8.12 -27.13
N PRO A 486 5.57 7.09 -27.06
CA PRO A 486 4.30 7.12 -27.76
C PRO A 486 3.43 8.28 -27.23
N GLU A 487 2.66 8.87 -28.14
CA GLU A 487 1.62 9.81 -27.76
C GLU A 487 0.44 9.03 -27.20
N GLU A 488 0.08 9.30 -25.96
CA GLU A 488 -1.00 8.63 -25.25
C GLU A 488 -2.23 9.50 -25.21
N THR A 489 -3.40 8.88 -25.16
CA THR A 489 -4.66 9.60 -25.07
C THR A 489 -5.14 9.59 -23.63
N PHE A 490 -5.28 10.77 -23.04
CA PHE A 490 -6.00 10.92 -21.79
C PHE A 490 -7.49 10.93 -22.12
N SER A 491 -8.11 9.79 -21.98
CA SER A 491 -9.50 9.58 -22.36
C SER A 491 -10.43 10.22 -21.36
N SER A 492 -11.47 10.78 -21.93
CA SER A 492 -12.49 11.50 -21.21
C SER A 492 -13.73 10.68 -20.85
N ASP A 493 -13.74 9.37 -21.00
CA ASP A 493 -14.84 8.51 -20.54
C ASP A 493 -15.06 8.50 -19.03
N SER A 494 -14.69 9.50 -18.42
CA SER A 494 -14.26 9.71 -17.09
C SER A 494 -15.24 10.54 -16.32
N TYR A 495 -15.23 10.33 -15.03
CA TYR A 495 -16.11 10.92 -14.05
C TYR A 495 -15.80 12.41 -13.85
N TYR A 496 -16.85 13.21 -13.78
CA TYR A 496 -16.76 14.63 -13.52
C TYR A 496 -16.64 14.88 -12.02
N TYR A 497 -15.68 15.67 -11.63
CA TYR A 497 -15.60 16.22 -10.30
C TYR A 497 -16.49 17.46 -10.20
N ASP A 498 -17.78 17.26 -10.02
CA ASP A 498 -18.75 18.30 -9.75
C ASP A 498 -19.31 18.09 -8.34
N THR A 499 -19.02 19.03 -7.45
CA THR A 499 -19.49 18.97 -6.05
C THR A 499 -21.00 18.90 -5.91
N GLY A 500 -21.76 19.38 -6.91
CA GLY A 500 -23.21 19.24 -6.92
C GLY A 500 -23.68 17.80 -7.07
N LYS A 501 -22.83 16.90 -7.63
CA LYS A 501 -23.20 15.53 -7.99
C LYS A 501 -22.53 14.46 -7.14
N TYR A 502 -21.56 14.83 -6.30
CA TYR A 502 -20.86 13.90 -5.43
C TYR A 502 -21.12 14.23 -3.97
N VAL A 503 -21.22 13.21 -3.16
CA VAL A 503 -21.24 13.28 -1.70
C VAL A 503 -19.94 12.71 -1.19
N ARG A 504 -19.29 13.46 -0.33
CA ARG A 504 -18.10 12.99 0.38
C ARG A 504 -18.53 11.93 1.38
N ILE A 505 -18.07 10.70 1.20
CA ILE A 505 -18.33 9.60 2.12
C ILE A 505 -17.33 9.66 3.29
N ASN A 506 -16.05 9.87 2.97
CA ASN A 506 -15.00 10.11 3.97
C ASN A 506 -13.88 10.94 3.34
N ASN A 507 -12.74 11.12 4.04
CA ASN A 507 -11.64 11.95 3.55
C ASN A 507 -11.05 11.50 2.20
N TRP A 508 -11.32 10.28 1.77
CA TRP A 508 -10.69 9.65 0.61
C TRP A 508 -11.66 9.24 -0.47
N VAL A 509 -12.95 9.15 -0.19
CA VAL A 509 -13.96 8.58 -1.07
C VAL A 509 -15.11 9.53 -1.28
N TRP A 510 -15.48 9.66 -2.53
CA TRP A 510 -16.59 10.45 -3.04
C TRP A 510 -17.54 9.55 -3.81
N LYS A 511 -18.82 9.63 -3.54
CA LYS A 511 -19.87 8.86 -4.19
C LYS A 511 -20.73 9.77 -5.05
N ARG A 512 -21.05 9.34 -6.25
CA ARG A 512 -22.00 10.07 -7.11
C ARG A 512 -23.42 9.92 -6.56
N LYS A 513 -24.18 11.02 -6.48
CA LYS A 513 -25.55 11.03 -5.92
C LYS A 513 -26.54 10.18 -6.71
N ASP A 514 -26.35 10.06 -8.02
CA ASP A 514 -27.24 9.37 -8.97
C ASP A 514 -26.84 7.92 -9.26
N GLY A 515 -25.83 7.39 -8.58
CA GLY A 515 -25.34 6.05 -8.84
C GLY A 515 -24.29 5.54 -7.86
N ASN A 516 -23.83 4.32 -8.08
CA ASN A 516 -22.85 3.64 -7.22
C ASN A 516 -21.39 3.95 -7.58
N LEU A 517 -21.15 4.95 -8.43
CA LEU A 517 -19.80 5.32 -8.82
C LEU A 517 -19.10 6.05 -7.69
N LYS A 518 -17.97 5.51 -7.29
CA LYS A 518 -17.10 6.06 -6.26
C LYS A 518 -15.70 6.25 -6.84
N PHE A 519 -14.95 7.21 -6.34
CA PHE A 519 -13.51 7.34 -6.63
C PHE A 519 -12.73 7.68 -5.38
N SER A 520 -11.45 7.37 -5.36
CA SER A 520 -10.59 7.59 -4.20
C SER A 520 -9.27 8.26 -4.58
N PHE A 521 -8.71 8.98 -3.64
CA PHE A 521 -7.36 9.53 -3.71
C PHE A 521 -6.37 8.65 -2.96
N ASP A 522 -5.10 8.65 -3.36
CA ASP A 522 -4.06 7.85 -2.74
C ASP A 522 -3.43 8.52 -1.50
N SER A 523 -3.65 9.82 -1.33
CA SER A 523 -3.19 10.60 -0.17
C SER A 523 -4.07 11.81 0.12
N ASP A 524 -3.97 12.38 1.33
CA ASP A 524 -4.61 13.66 1.69
C ASP A 524 -4.14 14.79 0.76
N ALA A 525 -2.85 14.81 0.43
CA ALA A 525 -2.28 15.81 -0.44
C ALA A 525 -2.87 15.76 -1.85
N GLU A 526 -3.10 14.57 -2.42
CA GLU A 526 -3.78 14.45 -3.72
C GLU A 526 -5.22 14.96 -3.67
N ARG A 527 -5.96 14.63 -2.62
CA ARG A 527 -7.32 15.15 -2.44
C ARG A 527 -7.31 16.67 -2.33
N ASP A 528 -6.45 17.22 -1.49
CA ASP A 528 -6.37 18.66 -1.27
C ASP A 528 -5.91 19.39 -2.54
N TRP A 529 -5.05 18.76 -3.35
CA TRP A 529 -4.69 19.25 -4.67
C TRP A 529 -5.87 19.25 -5.64
N ALA A 530 -6.68 18.20 -5.66
CA ALA A 530 -7.89 18.14 -6.46
C ALA A 530 -8.91 19.21 -6.04
N GLU A 531 -9.07 19.46 -4.74
CA GLU A 531 -9.91 20.54 -4.23
C GLU A 531 -9.37 21.91 -4.64
N PHE A 532 -8.06 22.11 -4.58
CA PHE A 532 -7.41 23.33 -5.05
C PHE A 532 -7.64 23.56 -6.55
N LEU A 533 -7.41 22.55 -7.40
CA LEU A 533 -7.69 22.64 -8.83
C LEU A 533 -9.15 22.97 -9.11
N LYS A 534 -10.05 22.40 -8.35
CA LYS A 534 -11.49 22.69 -8.45
C LYS A 534 -11.79 24.14 -8.05
N ASP A 535 -11.23 24.64 -6.97
CA ASP A 535 -11.48 26.00 -6.48
C ASP A 535 -10.98 27.03 -7.50
N ILE A 536 -9.77 26.86 -8.02
CA ILE A 536 -9.24 27.66 -9.13
C ILE A 536 -10.22 27.62 -10.30
N SER A 537 -10.67 26.45 -10.71
CA SER A 537 -11.58 26.30 -11.83
C SER A 537 -12.96 26.89 -11.54
N SER A 538 -13.48 26.79 -10.32
CA SER A 538 -14.83 27.28 -9.97
C SER A 538 -14.92 28.81 -9.93
N GLU A 539 -13.87 29.50 -9.51
CA GLU A 539 -13.85 30.96 -9.42
C GLU A 539 -13.47 31.64 -10.74
N GLY A 540 -12.49 31.09 -11.47
CA GLY A 540 -12.00 31.65 -12.73
C GLY A 540 -12.86 31.29 -13.95
N PHE A 541 -13.44 30.10 -14.00
CA PHE A 541 -14.06 29.52 -15.20
C PHE A 541 -15.55 29.77 -15.36
N LYS A 542 -16.25 30.20 -14.35
CA LYS A 542 -17.67 30.64 -14.50
C LYS A 542 -17.89 31.70 -15.59
N LYS A 543 -16.81 32.32 -16.07
CA LYS A 543 -16.84 33.36 -17.14
C LYS A 543 -16.55 32.79 -18.52
N ILE A 544 -16.19 31.54 -18.67
CA ILE A 544 -15.75 30.98 -19.94
C ILE A 544 -16.76 29.93 -20.37
N LYS A 545 -17.76 30.38 -21.12
CA LYS A 545 -18.71 29.50 -21.80
C LYS A 545 -18.29 29.33 -23.25
N THR A 546 -18.20 28.08 -23.70
CA THR A 546 -17.93 27.76 -25.09
C THR A 546 -18.97 28.32 -26.04
N GLY A 547 -18.49 28.95 -27.09
CA GLY A 547 -19.08 29.38 -28.35
C GLY A 547 -20.54 29.19 -28.57
N LYS A 548 -21.40 29.86 -27.82
CA LYS A 548 -22.73 30.18 -28.33
C LYS A 548 -22.69 31.55 -28.99
N LYS A 549 -22.73 31.51 -30.32
CA LYS A 549 -22.99 32.70 -31.13
C LYS A 549 -24.15 33.45 -30.50
N LYS A 550 -23.88 34.57 -29.85
CA LYS A 550 -24.95 35.45 -29.35
C LYS A 550 -25.56 36.11 -30.57
N ILE A 551 -26.65 35.56 -31.05
CA ILE A 551 -27.40 36.13 -32.17
C ILE A 551 -27.86 37.52 -31.70
N ASN A 552 -27.28 38.55 -32.27
CA ASN A 552 -27.78 39.90 -32.06
C ASN A 552 -29.11 40.05 -32.83
N PRO A 553 -30.23 40.23 -32.14
CA PRO A 553 -31.54 40.36 -32.83
C PRO A 553 -31.60 41.53 -33.83
N ASN A 554 -30.63 42.44 -33.74
CA ASN A 554 -30.47 43.60 -34.64
C ASN A 554 -29.33 43.40 -35.67
N ALA A 555 -28.73 42.20 -35.79
CA ALA A 555 -27.69 41.94 -36.77
C ALA A 555 -28.20 42.25 -38.19
N GLY A 556 -27.43 43.04 -38.93
CA GLY A 556 -27.77 43.51 -40.25
C GLY A 556 -28.54 44.85 -40.27
N THR A 557 -28.90 45.42 -39.13
CA THR A 557 -29.45 46.77 -39.05
C THR A 557 -28.32 47.81 -38.92
N VAL A 558 -28.55 48.97 -39.52
CA VAL A 558 -27.61 50.12 -39.46
C VAL A 558 -27.93 50.92 -38.19
N ASN A 559 -26.96 51.17 -37.33
CA ASN A 559 -27.14 52.00 -36.14
C ASN A 559 -27.18 53.51 -36.51
N LEU A 560 -27.50 54.38 -35.54
CA LEU A 560 -27.59 55.83 -35.72
C LEU A 560 -26.28 56.47 -36.23
N TRP A 561 -25.17 55.76 -36.21
CA TRP A 561 -23.86 56.22 -36.67
C TRP A 561 -23.45 55.60 -38.02
N GLY A 562 -24.36 54.88 -38.69
CA GLY A 562 -24.12 54.27 -39.99
C GLY A 562 -23.34 52.93 -39.93
N GLU A 563 -23.15 52.36 -38.77
CA GLU A 563 -22.48 51.07 -38.60
C GLU A 563 -23.48 49.92 -38.65
N ILE A 564 -23.10 48.87 -39.36
CA ILE A 564 -23.93 47.63 -39.44
C ILE A 564 -23.73 46.82 -38.18
N ALA A 565 -24.81 46.60 -37.44
CA ALA A 565 -24.76 45.71 -36.29
C ALA A 565 -24.47 44.26 -36.73
N THR A 566 -23.41 43.71 -36.26
CA THR A 566 -22.99 42.33 -36.50
C THR A 566 -23.27 41.45 -35.31
N ASP A 567 -23.40 40.15 -35.54
CA ASP A 567 -23.41 39.17 -34.46
C ASP A 567 -22.08 39.27 -33.67
N THR A 568 -22.20 39.45 -32.38
CA THR A 568 -21.02 39.44 -31.52
C THR A 568 -20.57 38.00 -31.36
N ILE A 569 -19.47 37.66 -32.00
CA ILE A 569 -18.72 36.44 -31.63
C ILE A 569 -18.08 36.76 -30.30
N VAL A 570 -18.63 36.23 -29.23
CA VAL A 570 -17.90 36.19 -27.96
C VAL A 570 -16.85 35.12 -28.16
N ASP A 571 -15.58 35.49 -28.21
CA ASP A 571 -14.47 34.58 -28.14
C ASP A 571 -14.57 33.84 -26.81
N GLU A 572 -15.22 32.70 -26.85
CA GLU A 572 -15.33 31.83 -25.69
C GLU A 572 -14.05 30.99 -25.62
N LYS A 573 -13.27 31.24 -24.59
CA LYS A 573 -12.08 30.46 -24.31
C LYS A 573 -12.45 29.00 -24.05
N GLU A 574 -11.63 28.10 -24.57
CA GLU A 574 -11.82 26.67 -24.37
C GLU A 574 -11.79 26.29 -22.89
N LEU A 575 -12.58 25.30 -22.55
CA LEU A 575 -12.68 24.80 -21.20
C LEU A 575 -11.37 24.13 -20.74
N TYR A 576 -11.06 24.32 -19.48
CA TYR A 576 -10.03 23.56 -18.81
C TYR A 576 -10.56 22.15 -18.54
N LEU A 577 -9.79 21.18 -18.94
CA LEU A 577 -10.03 19.79 -18.61
C LEU A 577 -8.95 19.34 -17.64
N TRP A 578 -9.32 18.86 -16.47
CA TRP A 578 -8.36 18.18 -15.60
C TRP A 578 -8.95 16.87 -15.09
N GLY A 579 -8.07 15.94 -14.75
CA GLY A 579 -8.50 14.69 -14.20
C GLY A 579 -7.38 13.98 -13.47
N LYS A 580 -7.75 13.03 -12.60
CA LYS A 580 -6.81 12.12 -11.98
C LYS A 580 -6.35 11.09 -13.00
N ASN A 581 -5.04 10.88 -13.11
CA ASN A 581 -4.45 9.82 -13.91
C ASN A 581 -4.50 8.50 -13.13
N TYR A 582 -5.41 7.62 -13.52
CA TYR A 582 -5.61 6.37 -12.80
C TYR A 582 -4.67 5.27 -13.28
N VAL A 583 -3.73 4.91 -12.42
CA VAL A 583 -2.57 4.08 -12.78
C VAL A 583 -2.87 2.69 -13.31
N PRO A 584 -3.83 1.90 -12.78
CA PRO A 584 -4.07 0.55 -13.31
C PRO A 584 -4.41 0.50 -14.80
N ASP A 585 -5.06 1.55 -15.30
CA ASP A 585 -5.53 1.60 -16.69
C ASP A 585 -4.81 2.68 -17.51
N SER A 586 -3.82 3.38 -16.93
CA SER A 586 -3.12 4.46 -17.62
C SER A 586 -1.85 3.98 -18.30
N SER A 587 -1.70 4.33 -19.58
CA SER A 587 -0.46 4.24 -20.33
C SER A 587 0.41 5.51 -20.18
N ILE A 588 -0.11 6.58 -19.53
CA ILE A 588 0.60 7.85 -19.36
C ILE A 588 1.62 7.73 -18.25
N LYS A 589 2.87 7.56 -18.64
CA LYS A 589 4.02 7.43 -17.75
C LYS A 589 5.23 8.21 -18.29
N PHE A 590 6.11 8.57 -17.37
CA PHE A 590 7.39 9.19 -17.69
C PHE A 590 8.50 8.38 -17.02
N GLU A 591 9.51 8.01 -17.79
CA GLU A 591 10.59 7.18 -17.29
C GLU A 591 11.69 8.03 -16.65
N TYR A 592 12.30 7.51 -15.59
CA TYR A 592 13.47 8.08 -14.93
C TYR A 592 14.41 6.95 -14.49
N TYR A 593 15.69 7.28 -14.29
CA TYR A 593 16.70 6.32 -13.90
C TYR A 593 17.18 6.56 -12.46
N LEU A 594 17.06 5.53 -11.61
CA LEU A 594 17.57 5.53 -10.24
C LEU A 594 18.15 4.14 -9.91
N GLY A 595 19.41 3.90 -10.37
CA GLY A 595 20.04 2.58 -10.27
C GLY A 595 19.43 1.53 -11.21
N ALA A 596 18.15 1.67 -11.57
CA ALA A 596 17.42 0.92 -12.57
C ALA A 596 16.42 1.85 -13.27
N LEU A 597 15.83 1.38 -14.36
CA LEU A 597 14.76 2.11 -15.04
C LEU A 597 13.46 2.03 -14.25
N HIS A 598 12.86 3.18 -13.99
CA HIS A 598 11.59 3.33 -13.29
C HIS A 598 10.61 4.15 -14.12
N SER A 599 9.32 3.94 -13.88
CA SER A 599 8.25 4.76 -14.46
C SER A 599 7.57 5.59 -13.38
N SER A 600 7.35 6.89 -13.65
CA SER A 600 6.46 7.74 -12.89
C SER A 600 5.15 7.88 -13.63
N TYR A 601 4.06 7.62 -12.93
CA TYR A 601 2.70 7.86 -13.40
C TYR A 601 2.22 9.12 -12.67
N PRO A 602 2.12 10.27 -13.36
CA PRO A 602 1.70 11.51 -12.71
C PRO A 602 0.29 11.37 -12.12
N ASP A 603 0.03 12.08 -11.04
CA ASP A 603 -1.24 11.96 -10.32
C ASP A 603 -2.40 12.65 -11.06
N PHE A 604 -2.13 13.81 -11.70
CA PHE A 604 -3.15 14.58 -12.42
C PHE A 604 -2.62 15.12 -13.76
N ILE A 605 -3.56 15.31 -14.67
CA ILE A 605 -3.32 15.90 -15.98
C ILE A 605 -4.37 16.99 -16.20
N MET A 606 -3.93 18.13 -16.76
CA MET A 606 -4.81 19.24 -17.06
C MET A 606 -4.46 19.82 -18.44
N LYS A 607 -5.50 20.22 -19.19
CA LYS A 607 -5.40 21.05 -20.39
C LYS A 607 -6.04 22.40 -20.06
N ASP A 608 -5.30 23.47 -20.21
CA ASP A 608 -5.83 24.82 -19.98
C ASP A 608 -6.52 25.43 -21.22
N ALA A 609 -7.05 26.63 -21.06
CA ALA A 609 -7.78 27.33 -22.09
C ALA A 609 -6.94 27.68 -23.34
N LYS A 610 -5.62 27.74 -23.20
CA LYS A 610 -4.67 27.93 -24.30
C LYS A 610 -4.24 26.63 -24.95
N GLY A 611 -4.79 25.48 -24.50
CA GLY A 611 -4.41 24.15 -24.97
C GLY A 611 -3.08 23.65 -24.39
N ARG A 612 -2.51 24.34 -23.39
CA ARG A 612 -1.27 23.88 -22.73
C ARG A 612 -1.56 22.67 -21.87
N ILE A 613 -0.65 21.71 -21.88
CA ILE A 613 -0.76 20.49 -21.10
C ILE A 613 0.06 20.62 -19.83
N HIS A 614 -0.58 20.38 -18.70
CA HIS A 614 -0.01 20.44 -17.36
C HIS A 614 -0.08 19.06 -16.72
N ILE A 615 1.06 18.61 -16.19
CA ILE A 615 1.25 17.27 -15.63
C ILE A 615 1.70 17.42 -14.20
N PHE A 616 0.96 16.82 -13.25
CA PHE A 616 1.18 17.01 -11.82
C PHE A 616 1.52 15.68 -11.14
N GLU A 617 2.58 15.68 -10.37
CA GLU A 617 2.95 14.62 -9.44
C GLU A 617 2.94 15.21 -8.02
N VAL A 618 1.88 14.99 -7.27
CA VAL A 618 1.67 15.57 -5.95
C VAL A 618 2.56 14.90 -4.92
N LYS A 619 3.21 15.68 -4.07
CA LYS A 619 4.08 15.16 -3.01
C LYS A 619 3.65 15.68 -1.65
N SER A 620 3.69 14.80 -0.65
CA SER A 620 3.50 15.17 0.74
C SER A 620 4.85 15.31 1.45
N VAL A 621 4.97 16.33 2.31
CA VAL A 621 6.14 16.44 3.20
C VAL A 621 5.89 15.54 4.40
N ASN A 622 6.62 14.44 4.49
CA ASN A 622 6.60 13.60 5.68
C ASN A 622 7.59 14.16 6.70
N GLN A 623 7.10 15.01 7.61
CA GLN A 623 7.92 15.70 8.62
C GLN A 623 8.54 14.77 9.68
N SER A 624 8.14 13.50 9.74
CA SER A 624 8.56 12.57 10.79
C SER A 624 9.82 11.76 10.47
N ALA A 625 10.48 11.99 9.33
CA ALA A 625 11.43 11.03 8.77
C ALA A 625 12.88 11.55 8.66
N ASN A 626 13.35 12.37 9.60
CA ASN A 626 14.66 13.03 9.48
C ASN A 626 15.89 12.10 9.45
N PHE A 627 15.78 10.78 9.65
CA PHE A 627 16.91 9.85 9.63
C PHE A 627 16.54 8.41 9.19
N ASN A 628 15.47 8.21 8.44
CA ASN A 628 15.10 6.89 7.95
C ASN A 628 15.73 6.62 6.58
N ILE A 629 16.18 5.40 6.33
CA ILE A 629 16.74 4.96 5.04
C ILE A 629 15.69 5.13 3.91
N ASP A 630 14.42 4.90 4.23
CA ASP A 630 13.30 5.10 3.31
C ASP A 630 13.14 6.56 2.89
N ASN A 631 13.50 7.51 3.77
CA ASN A 631 13.50 8.93 3.44
C ASN A 631 14.62 9.29 2.45
N ASN A 632 15.80 8.67 2.59
CA ASN A 632 16.91 8.89 1.66
C ASN A 632 16.59 8.35 0.26
N ILE A 633 15.92 7.20 0.17
CA ILE A 633 15.42 6.64 -1.09
C ILE A 633 14.39 7.58 -1.70
N TYR A 634 13.45 8.06 -0.91
CA TYR A 634 12.43 9.01 -1.36
C TYR A 634 13.03 10.30 -1.88
N VAL A 635 13.99 10.89 -1.16
CA VAL A 635 14.70 12.11 -1.59
C VAL A 635 15.47 11.88 -2.89
N ALA A 636 16.16 10.76 -3.02
CA ALA A 636 16.86 10.39 -4.25
C ALA A 636 15.90 10.22 -5.42
N LYS A 637 14.77 9.52 -5.18
CA LYS A 637 13.71 9.35 -6.18
C LYS A 637 13.15 10.69 -6.67
N VAL A 638 12.83 11.60 -5.76
CA VAL A 638 12.31 12.94 -6.11
C VAL A 638 13.35 13.72 -6.89
N ALA A 639 14.64 13.63 -6.55
CA ALA A 639 15.72 14.32 -7.26
C ALA A 639 15.86 13.82 -8.71
N GLU A 640 15.81 12.50 -8.93
CA GLU A 640 15.88 11.94 -10.29
C GLU A 640 14.60 12.22 -11.09
N LEU A 641 13.44 12.18 -10.44
CA LEU A 641 12.18 12.57 -11.07
C LEU A 641 12.19 14.04 -11.53
N LYS A 642 12.74 14.95 -10.74
CA LYS A 642 12.95 16.36 -11.13
C LYS A 642 13.81 16.49 -12.38
N LYS A 643 14.90 15.72 -12.47
CA LYS A 643 15.73 15.71 -13.67
C LYS A 643 14.98 15.20 -14.90
N SER A 644 14.22 14.12 -14.73
CA SER A 644 13.39 13.54 -15.77
C SER A 644 12.32 14.54 -16.25
N TYR A 645 11.59 15.17 -15.35
CA TYR A 645 10.56 16.16 -15.71
C TYR A 645 11.14 17.41 -16.37
N ARG A 646 12.33 17.85 -15.94
CA ARG A 646 13.04 18.94 -16.62
C ARG A 646 13.34 18.55 -18.08
N GLN A 647 13.90 17.39 -18.33
CA GLN A 647 14.20 16.92 -19.69
C GLN A 647 12.93 16.64 -20.50
N ALA A 648 11.92 16.04 -19.88
CA ALA A 648 10.62 15.80 -20.51
C ALA A 648 9.95 17.10 -20.95
N SER A 649 10.06 18.17 -20.16
CA SER A 649 9.50 19.48 -20.53
C SER A 649 10.15 20.09 -21.79
N ILE A 650 11.44 19.80 -22.02
CA ILE A 650 12.13 20.21 -23.27
C ILE A 650 11.60 19.41 -24.46
N LEU A 651 11.54 18.10 -24.31
CA LEU A 651 11.18 17.19 -25.41
C LEU A 651 9.72 17.30 -25.83
N THR A 652 8.84 17.42 -24.83
CA THR A 652 7.38 17.39 -25.08
C THR A 652 6.77 18.77 -25.29
N GLY A 653 7.41 19.83 -24.78
CA GLY A 653 6.83 21.18 -24.69
C GLY A 653 5.70 21.30 -23.66
N GLN A 654 5.49 20.28 -22.84
CA GLN A 654 4.47 20.23 -21.78
C GLN A 654 5.03 20.80 -20.47
N TYR A 655 4.13 21.19 -19.57
CA TYR A 655 4.47 21.73 -18.26
C TYR A 655 4.35 20.64 -17.21
N PHE A 656 5.40 20.45 -16.41
CA PHE A 656 5.44 19.47 -15.34
C PHE A 656 5.52 20.16 -14.00
N TYR A 657 4.84 19.58 -13.01
CA TYR A 657 4.74 20.18 -11.68
C TYR A 657 4.92 19.14 -10.58
N LEU A 658 5.58 19.57 -9.52
CA LEU A 658 5.66 18.86 -8.24
C LEU A 658 5.08 19.76 -7.15
N PRO A 659 3.76 19.77 -6.95
CA PRO A 659 3.15 20.49 -5.84
C PRO A 659 3.43 19.80 -4.51
N ILE A 660 3.86 20.57 -3.53
CA ILE A 660 4.13 20.15 -2.17
C ILE A 660 3.27 20.99 -1.23
N GLN A 661 2.46 20.36 -0.40
CA GLN A 661 1.64 21.07 0.56
C GLN A 661 2.47 21.57 1.74
N VAL A 662 2.42 22.87 2.02
CA VAL A 662 3.10 23.52 3.14
C VAL A 662 2.06 24.28 3.97
N GLY A 663 1.60 23.69 5.06
CA GLY A 663 0.48 24.23 5.82
C GLY A 663 -0.83 24.19 5.02
N ASN A 664 -1.43 25.34 4.79
CA ASN A 664 -2.67 25.47 4.00
C ASN A 664 -2.40 25.97 2.56
N ASP A 665 -1.16 26.09 2.15
CA ASP A 665 -0.77 26.59 0.84
C ASP A 665 0.11 25.57 0.10
N TRP A 666 0.38 25.85 -1.18
CA TRP A 666 1.15 25.00 -2.05
C TRP A 666 2.45 25.67 -2.47
N GLN A 667 3.55 24.94 -2.33
CA GLN A 667 4.81 25.24 -2.99
C GLN A 667 4.91 24.35 -4.25
N ILE A 668 4.86 24.98 -5.42
CA ILE A 668 4.72 24.28 -6.69
C ILE A 668 6.02 24.40 -7.47
N THR A 669 6.81 23.33 -7.57
CA THR A 669 7.96 23.31 -8.46
C THR A 669 7.46 23.06 -9.89
N GLN A 670 7.74 24.00 -10.81
CA GLN A 670 7.38 23.93 -12.23
C GLN A 670 8.61 23.61 -13.06
N PHE A 671 8.44 22.79 -14.08
CA PHE A 671 9.42 22.56 -15.16
C PHE A 671 8.78 22.92 -16.48
N ALA A 672 9.34 23.91 -17.15
CA ALA A 672 8.90 24.41 -18.45
C ALA A 672 10.10 24.68 -19.34
N ASN A 673 10.17 24.05 -20.52
CA ASN A 673 11.29 24.17 -21.46
C ASN A 673 12.69 23.99 -20.79
N GLY A 674 12.79 23.06 -19.84
CA GLY A 674 14.03 22.80 -19.11
C GLY A 674 14.34 23.74 -17.95
N ILE A 675 13.52 24.76 -17.75
CA ILE A 675 13.67 25.74 -16.66
C ILE A 675 12.87 25.25 -15.45
N GLU A 676 13.52 25.22 -14.29
CA GLU A 676 12.89 24.96 -13.01
C GLU A 676 12.56 26.28 -12.31
N SER A 677 11.32 26.45 -11.89
CA SER A 677 10.85 27.59 -11.10
C SER A 677 9.96 27.10 -9.96
N THR A 678 9.83 27.91 -8.93
CA THR A 678 8.92 27.63 -7.81
C THR A 678 7.84 28.70 -7.79
N LEU A 679 6.59 28.24 -7.80
CA LEU A 679 5.40 29.07 -7.77
C LEU A 679 4.67 28.90 -6.44
N THR A 680 4.03 29.97 -5.99
CA THR A 680 2.97 29.90 -4.96
C THR A 680 1.65 29.51 -5.61
N SER A 681 0.65 29.17 -4.80
CA SER A 681 -0.70 28.90 -5.27
C SER A 681 -1.26 30.04 -6.14
N SER A 682 -1.11 31.29 -5.70
CA SER A 682 -1.59 32.47 -6.45
C SER A 682 -0.86 32.67 -7.77
N GLN A 683 0.47 32.48 -7.79
CA GLN A 683 1.26 32.59 -9.02
C GLN A 683 0.90 31.51 -10.04
N PHE A 684 0.60 30.33 -9.57
CA PHE A 684 0.14 29.23 -10.42
C PHE A 684 -1.25 29.54 -11.00
N GLU A 685 -2.17 30.03 -10.17
CA GLU A 685 -3.50 30.47 -10.60
C GLU A 685 -3.42 31.57 -11.65
N ASP A 686 -2.59 32.61 -11.43
CA ASP A 686 -2.37 33.68 -12.40
C ASP A 686 -1.83 33.12 -13.72
N PHE A 687 -0.84 32.22 -13.65
CA PHE A 687 -0.23 31.61 -14.84
C PHE A 687 -1.24 30.83 -15.70
N ILE A 688 -2.14 30.09 -15.07
CA ILE A 688 -3.16 29.32 -15.78
C ILE A 688 -4.22 30.24 -16.38
N ASN A 689 -4.57 31.33 -15.70
CA ASN A 689 -5.59 32.29 -16.13
C ASN A 689 -5.06 33.33 -17.15
N GLU A 690 -3.74 33.51 -17.27
CA GLU A 690 -3.13 34.29 -18.36
C GLU A 690 -3.40 33.64 -19.73
#